data_4ab1c840020f73847928cf4ac9f696af
#
_entry.id   4ab1c840020f73847928cf4ac9f696af
#
_cell.length_a   1.000
_cell.length_b   1.000
_cell.length_c   1.000
_cell.angle_alpha   90.00
_cell.angle_beta   90.00
_cell.angle_gamma   90.00
#
_symmetry.space_group_name_H-M   'P 1'
#
loop_
_entity.id
_entity.type
_entity.pdbx_description
1 polymer ?
#
loop_
_entity_poly.entity_id
_entity_poly.type
_entity_poly.pdbx_seq_one_letter_code
_entity_poly.pdbx_strand_id
1 'polypeptide(L)'
;MNRTVLKNIGIYAGILLLFIGLAYGFTPQVLDGKIVNQSDIASWKGMANEAVTHNQAHPEDPTAWTNSMFGGMPTTATIDSFEGDWTDAIYDFLLTGRRPASYLLIALIGGFLLMLSIGTSKLVAIAGAIAIAFCSYNMQIIQVGHNTKMQAIAYFPWVLAGVIFTYRAAMRFLNFARNDKKEGDVEKGWKAWLPQTVLGATLFAFALSMQIKANHLQITYYLAIVIFAYAIGLFIYICQDKARRSTLIRRFFAASALLLFIGVVGIATNANKLIPTYEYTQYTMRGGSELSGSGNGHNDKGLDLNYATAWSYGISEMPNLLIPNFNGGSSSGELAMDSETGKLLKRAGQPNLRQTLKHMPLYWGPQPFTAGPMYMGAITIFLFVLGLILCKGREKWWLVAATVIAVFLAWGNHFMWFTKLWFDYAPMYSKFRTVSMALIVLQVTLPMLGFYVLDRIMKEKYQKKEFMKAGYIAFGITAGFCLLCALIPGLAGSFTGSADAGQPDILVDALIADRQALLKKDAIHSLLLISALFVLLIWAFRKPKADAAGPNGSAVRFGRMSIVAVAVIFLVWIDLASVGKRYLNKSHFVTPKDFTAHYEPRLVDEIIHLDEDPNYRVLDISVNTFNDAIQSYHHKCIGGYSPVKLQRYQDLIDRYITEEIYDVYDAVENAETVQEVEAALPELKVVSMLNGKYIILGSDFSPVRNPYAYGNAWFVSDFVPAANPDEEIAFIEGAGLRTTAIIGNDFAWAQEAMKNMSGMSAVTSSAPSALSSEVETSPSIALSHYAPNELRYEFSTDTERAAIFSEIYYPKGWKAWIEPAGAYGEVRGGHYQPTSEGHPVELFRADWMLRGAIIPEGEGQLIMRFEPGSYQLGEDISRASSIALILLLIASAAGMIVFHRKNN
;
A
#
# COMPACT_ATOMS: atom_id res chain seq x y z
N MET A 1 42.33 3.79 19.03
CA MET A 1 41.01 4.46 18.87
C MET A 1 40.80 5.42 20.04
N ASN A 2 40.39 6.68 19.81
CA ASN A 2 40.25 7.70 20.88
C ASN A 2 39.14 7.27 21.85
N ARG A 3 39.37 7.41 23.17
CA ARG A 3 38.43 7.06 24.27
C ARG A 3 37.01 7.63 24.06
N THR A 4 36.95 8.82 23.47
CA THR A 4 35.66 9.48 23.13
C THR A 4 34.93 8.75 22.01
N VAL A 5 35.60 8.22 21.00
CA VAL A 5 35.03 7.44 19.90
C VAL A 5 34.49 6.13 20.43
N LEU A 6 35.25 5.40 21.26
CA LEU A 6 34.79 4.17 21.92
C LEU A 6 33.53 4.39 22.77
N LYS A 7 33.50 5.48 23.56
CA LYS A 7 32.33 5.85 24.36
C LYS A 7 31.10 6.10 23.50
N ASN A 8 31.26 6.79 22.38
CA ASN A 8 30.14 7.06 21.47
C ASN A 8 29.64 5.78 20.80
N ILE A 9 30.54 4.90 20.34
CA ILE A 9 30.17 3.59 19.79
C ILE A 9 29.35 2.80 20.82
N GLY A 10 29.81 2.73 22.07
CA GLY A 10 29.10 2.04 23.15
C GLY A 10 27.70 2.60 23.40
N ILE A 11 27.53 3.93 23.34
CA ILE A 11 26.21 4.58 23.52
C ILE A 11 25.26 4.20 22.36
N TYR A 12 25.72 4.28 21.10
CA TYR A 12 24.86 3.95 19.95
C TYR A 12 24.54 2.46 19.88
N ALA A 13 25.49 1.59 20.23
CA ALA A 13 25.24 0.16 20.39
C ALA A 13 24.19 -0.12 21.46
N GLY A 14 24.28 0.55 22.63
CA GLY A 14 23.25 0.45 23.68
C GLY A 14 21.88 0.92 23.24
N ILE A 15 21.80 1.99 22.43
CA ILE A 15 20.53 2.47 21.86
C ILE A 15 19.97 1.44 20.86
N LEU A 16 20.79 0.86 20.01
CA LEU A 16 20.37 -0.18 19.07
C LEU A 16 19.84 -1.42 19.81
N LEU A 17 20.54 -1.86 20.85
CA LEU A 17 20.08 -2.97 21.70
C LEU A 17 18.75 -2.65 22.39
N LEU A 18 18.56 -1.42 22.86
CA LEU A 18 17.27 -0.98 23.39
C LEU A 18 16.18 -1.09 22.33
N PHE A 19 16.41 -0.64 21.10
CA PHE A 19 15.43 -0.69 20.02
C PHE A 19 15.10 -2.13 19.61
N ILE A 20 16.08 -3.01 19.55
CA ILE A 20 15.87 -4.45 19.37
C ILE A 20 15.00 -5.00 20.50
N GLY A 21 15.34 -4.67 21.75
CA GLY A 21 14.57 -5.07 22.93
C GLY A 21 13.11 -4.58 22.90
N LEU A 22 12.87 -3.34 22.45
CA LEU A 22 11.52 -2.79 22.31
C LEU A 22 10.74 -3.49 21.18
N ALA A 23 11.33 -3.68 20.02
CA ALA A 23 10.68 -4.31 18.87
C ALA A 23 10.30 -5.76 19.15
N TYR A 24 11.26 -6.57 19.58
CA TYR A 24 11.02 -7.99 19.90
C TYR A 24 10.24 -8.19 21.21
N GLY A 25 10.42 -7.34 22.21
CA GLY A 25 9.62 -7.37 23.45
C GLY A 25 8.14 -7.01 23.22
N PHE A 26 7.85 -6.20 22.17
CA PHE A 26 6.47 -5.94 21.76
C PHE A 26 5.86 -7.15 21.01
N THR A 27 6.63 -7.89 20.24
CA THR A 27 6.18 -9.05 19.44
C THR A 27 6.97 -10.31 19.76
N PRO A 28 6.97 -10.81 21.02
CA PRO A 28 7.83 -11.93 21.44
C PRO A 28 7.49 -13.23 20.71
N GLN A 29 6.26 -13.40 20.23
CA GLN A 29 5.77 -14.58 19.50
C GLN A 29 6.61 -14.91 18.26
N VAL A 30 7.25 -13.91 17.65
CA VAL A 30 8.13 -14.14 16.51
C VAL A 30 9.38 -14.92 16.86
N LEU A 31 9.82 -14.88 18.13
CA LEU A 31 10.95 -15.69 18.62
C LEU A 31 10.58 -17.17 18.68
N ASP A 32 9.31 -17.48 18.91
CA ASP A 32 8.75 -18.85 18.89
C ASP A 32 8.46 -19.35 17.46
N GLY A 33 8.87 -18.61 16.44
CA GLY A 33 8.62 -18.95 15.02
C GLY A 33 7.20 -18.68 14.52
N LYS A 34 6.35 -18.04 15.34
CA LYS A 34 5.00 -17.67 14.91
C LYS A 34 5.01 -16.45 13.99
N ILE A 35 4.02 -16.39 13.12
CA ILE A 35 3.78 -15.31 12.18
C ILE A 35 2.44 -14.65 12.50
N VAL A 36 2.26 -13.39 12.06
CA VAL A 36 0.96 -12.72 12.18
C VAL A 36 -0.02 -13.35 11.19
N ASN A 37 -1.22 -13.66 11.66
CA ASN A 37 -2.33 -14.09 10.79
C ASN A 37 -2.89 -12.85 10.09
N GLN A 38 -2.55 -12.69 8.83
CA GLN A 38 -2.79 -11.49 8.02
C GLN A 38 -3.69 -11.82 6.83
N SER A 39 -4.89 -11.26 6.78
CA SER A 39 -5.83 -11.48 5.68
C SER A 39 -5.27 -11.06 4.31
N ASP A 40 -4.61 -9.89 4.25
CA ASP A 40 -4.02 -9.42 2.99
C ASP A 40 -2.88 -10.32 2.48
N ILE A 41 -2.14 -10.96 3.39
CA ILE A 41 -1.09 -11.92 3.00
C ILE A 41 -1.72 -13.23 2.55
N ALA A 42 -2.84 -13.62 3.15
CA ALA A 42 -3.61 -14.75 2.65
C ALA A 42 -4.09 -14.46 1.21
N SER A 43 -4.75 -13.33 0.99
CA SER A 43 -5.15 -12.94 -0.36
C SER A 43 -3.96 -12.85 -1.34
N TRP A 44 -2.84 -12.24 -0.91
CA TRP A 44 -1.64 -12.16 -1.74
C TRP A 44 -1.11 -13.55 -2.14
N LYS A 45 -1.08 -14.52 -1.23
CA LYS A 45 -0.67 -15.89 -1.57
C LYS A 45 -1.58 -16.50 -2.62
N GLY A 46 -2.90 -16.32 -2.50
CA GLY A 46 -3.85 -16.77 -3.52
C GLY A 46 -3.52 -16.18 -4.90
N MET A 47 -3.40 -14.85 -4.97
CA MET A 47 -3.08 -14.14 -6.20
C MET A 47 -1.74 -14.54 -6.83
N ALA A 48 -0.74 -14.85 -6.02
CA ALA A 48 0.63 -15.06 -6.44
C ALA A 48 0.98 -16.53 -6.73
N ASN A 49 0.16 -17.49 -6.29
CA ASN A 49 0.53 -18.89 -6.24
C ASN A 49 0.96 -19.45 -7.59
N GLU A 50 0.19 -19.20 -8.66
CA GLU A 50 0.51 -19.67 -10.01
C GLU A 50 1.89 -19.19 -10.46
N ALA A 51 2.12 -17.89 -10.42
CA ALA A 51 3.36 -17.31 -10.92
C ALA A 51 4.57 -17.61 -9.99
N VAL A 52 4.37 -17.67 -8.67
CA VAL A 52 5.44 -18.08 -7.73
C VAL A 52 5.83 -19.54 -7.96
N THR A 53 4.85 -20.42 -8.14
CA THR A 53 5.11 -21.85 -8.42
C THR A 53 5.84 -22.03 -9.75
N HIS A 54 5.39 -21.33 -10.80
CA HIS A 54 6.07 -21.34 -12.09
C HIS A 54 7.52 -20.84 -11.99
N ASN A 55 7.74 -19.69 -11.35
CA ASN A 55 9.07 -19.08 -11.24
C ASN A 55 10.04 -19.91 -10.38
N GLN A 56 9.51 -20.69 -9.42
CA GLN A 56 10.32 -21.64 -8.66
C GLN A 56 10.69 -22.88 -9.46
N ALA A 57 9.80 -23.34 -10.32
CA ALA A 57 10.05 -24.49 -11.20
C ALA A 57 10.90 -24.13 -12.41
N HIS A 58 10.80 -22.90 -12.91
CA HIS A 58 11.45 -22.38 -14.11
C HIS A 58 12.17 -21.07 -13.85
N PRO A 59 13.22 -21.05 -13.01
CA PRO A 59 13.96 -19.82 -12.70
C PRO A 59 14.67 -19.21 -13.92
N GLU A 60 14.90 -19.99 -14.97
CA GLU A 60 15.49 -19.56 -16.24
C GLU A 60 14.49 -18.84 -17.16
N ASP A 61 13.19 -19.03 -16.97
CA ASP A 61 12.09 -18.41 -17.75
C ASP A 61 10.94 -17.95 -16.84
N PRO A 62 11.18 -16.96 -15.95
CA PRO A 62 10.18 -16.52 -15.00
C PRO A 62 9.02 -15.79 -15.70
N THR A 63 7.79 -16.05 -15.23
CA THR A 63 6.62 -15.36 -15.73
C THR A 63 6.43 -13.97 -15.09
N ALA A 64 5.98 -13.03 -15.92
CA ALA A 64 5.46 -11.74 -15.50
C ALA A 64 3.94 -11.59 -15.75
N TRP A 65 3.26 -12.72 -16.03
CA TRP A 65 1.82 -12.85 -16.25
C TRP A 65 1.24 -13.91 -15.33
N THR A 66 -0.02 -13.76 -14.93
CA THR A 66 -0.79 -14.77 -14.20
C THR A 66 -2.20 -14.87 -14.78
N ASN A 67 -2.77 -16.08 -14.82
CA ASN A 67 -4.15 -16.36 -15.16
C ASN A 67 -5.01 -16.73 -13.93
N SER A 68 -4.42 -16.70 -12.73
CA SER A 68 -5.09 -17.10 -11.50
C SER A 68 -6.29 -16.24 -11.11
N MET A 69 -6.43 -15.02 -11.68
CA MET A 69 -7.53 -14.11 -11.38
C MET A 69 -7.89 -13.23 -12.57
N PHE A 70 -9.16 -12.85 -12.66
CA PHE A 70 -9.70 -11.97 -13.70
C PHE A 70 -9.35 -12.39 -15.12
N GLY A 71 -9.29 -13.72 -15.35
CA GLY A 71 -8.94 -14.29 -16.64
C GLY A 71 -7.52 -14.06 -17.12
N GLY A 72 -6.74 -13.25 -16.44
CA GLY A 72 -5.33 -12.99 -16.73
C GLY A 72 -4.92 -11.53 -16.60
N MET A 73 -3.73 -11.29 -16.04
CA MET A 73 -3.17 -9.96 -15.85
C MET A 73 -1.65 -9.99 -15.63
N PRO A 74 -0.92 -8.87 -15.86
CA PRO A 74 0.48 -8.74 -15.48
C PRO A 74 0.70 -8.85 -13.97
N THR A 75 1.80 -9.47 -13.55
CA THR A 75 2.14 -9.69 -12.14
C THR A 75 2.79 -8.49 -11.45
N THR A 76 3.03 -7.38 -12.14
CA THR A 76 3.75 -6.18 -11.66
C THR A 76 3.36 -5.68 -10.27
N ALA A 77 2.10 -5.86 -9.88
CA ALA A 77 1.60 -5.42 -8.58
C ALA A 77 1.57 -6.55 -7.53
N THR A 78 1.83 -7.79 -7.93
CA THR A 78 1.63 -8.99 -7.11
C THR A 78 2.94 -9.65 -6.72
N ILE A 79 3.85 -9.84 -7.66
CA ILE A 79 5.16 -10.46 -7.42
C ILE A 79 6.28 -9.64 -8.03
N ASP A 80 7.42 -9.68 -7.32
CA ASP A 80 8.69 -9.13 -7.77
C ASP A 80 9.46 -10.25 -8.49
N SER A 81 9.35 -10.34 -9.80
CA SER A 81 10.14 -11.26 -10.63
C SER A 81 11.32 -10.57 -11.30
N PHE A 82 11.78 -9.47 -10.74
CA PHE A 82 12.77 -8.62 -11.40
C PHE A 82 14.14 -8.77 -10.77
N GLU A 83 15.14 -8.97 -11.61
CA GLU A 83 16.53 -8.92 -11.25
C GLU A 83 17.14 -7.53 -11.51
N GLY A 84 18.42 -7.39 -11.25
CA GLY A 84 19.20 -6.21 -11.62
C GLY A 84 19.42 -5.18 -10.52
N ASP A 85 18.60 -5.09 -9.50
CA ASP A 85 18.82 -4.14 -8.39
C ASP A 85 19.75 -4.69 -7.32
N TRP A 86 20.98 -4.27 -7.33
CA TRP A 86 22.00 -4.71 -6.34
C TRP A 86 21.73 -4.20 -4.92
N THR A 87 20.80 -3.27 -4.73
CA THR A 87 20.39 -2.82 -3.39
C THR A 87 19.40 -3.76 -2.73
N ASP A 88 18.84 -4.77 -3.44
CA ASP A 88 17.94 -5.78 -2.87
C ASP A 88 18.61 -6.54 -1.72
N ALA A 89 19.85 -6.95 -1.88
CA ALA A 89 20.59 -7.63 -0.82
C ALA A 89 20.69 -6.79 0.46
N ILE A 90 20.83 -5.46 0.34
CA ILE A 90 20.84 -4.55 1.51
C ILE A 90 19.44 -4.41 2.11
N TYR A 91 18.42 -4.31 1.27
CA TYR A 91 17.04 -4.24 1.71
C TYR A 91 16.64 -5.50 2.48
N ASP A 92 16.94 -6.66 1.95
CA ASP A 92 16.67 -7.94 2.56
C ASP A 92 17.46 -8.11 3.87
N PHE A 93 18.73 -7.69 3.89
CA PHE A 93 19.51 -7.66 5.11
C PHE A 93 18.86 -6.79 6.20
N LEU A 94 18.33 -5.63 5.87
CA LEU A 94 17.63 -4.79 6.84
C LEU A 94 16.31 -5.43 7.32
N LEU A 95 15.71 -6.31 6.52
CA LEU A 95 14.52 -7.07 6.83
C LEU A 95 14.77 -8.48 7.39
N THR A 96 16.04 -8.91 7.55
CA THR A 96 16.38 -10.26 8.02
C THR A 96 15.87 -10.59 9.42
N GLY A 97 15.53 -9.57 10.22
CA GLY A 97 14.77 -9.78 11.45
C GLY A 97 13.39 -10.37 11.16
N ARG A 98 12.85 -11.11 12.15
CA ARG A 98 11.51 -11.68 12.01
C ARG A 98 10.44 -10.61 11.95
N ARG A 99 9.55 -10.71 10.98
CA ARG A 99 8.40 -9.80 10.83
C ARG A 99 7.37 -10.06 11.94
N PRO A 100 6.76 -9.03 12.55
CA PRO A 100 6.88 -7.60 12.27
C PRO A 100 7.96 -6.84 13.05
N ALA A 101 8.75 -7.50 13.92
CA ALA A 101 9.76 -6.85 14.74
C ALA A 101 10.77 -6.04 13.90
N SER A 102 11.17 -6.55 12.73
CA SER A 102 12.08 -5.85 11.80
C SER A 102 11.50 -4.51 11.31
N TYR A 103 10.21 -4.44 11.02
CA TYR A 103 9.55 -3.19 10.60
C TYR A 103 9.59 -2.12 11.70
N LEU A 104 9.30 -2.54 12.94
CA LEU A 104 9.36 -1.65 14.10
C LEU A 104 10.78 -1.17 14.38
N LEU A 105 11.77 -2.04 14.20
CA LEU A 105 13.19 -1.70 14.37
C LEU A 105 13.62 -0.64 13.33
N ILE A 106 13.28 -0.81 12.06
CA ILE A 106 13.57 0.16 11.00
C ILE A 106 12.92 1.52 11.33
N ALA A 107 11.65 1.52 11.76
CA ALA A 107 10.94 2.73 12.14
C ALA A 107 11.58 3.43 13.36
N LEU A 108 12.01 2.68 14.37
CA LEU A 108 12.71 3.20 15.55
C LEU A 108 14.04 3.86 15.17
N ILE A 109 14.86 3.19 14.35
CA ILE A 109 16.13 3.75 13.89
C ILE A 109 15.89 5.01 13.07
N GLY A 110 14.93 4.98 12.12
CA GLY A 110 14.56 6.13 11.31
C GLY A 110 14.07 7.31 12.12
N GLY A 111 13.16 7.07 13.07
CA GLY A 111 12.67 8.08 13.98
C GLY A 111 13.78 8.70 14.83
N PHE A 112 14.72 7.89 15.31
CA PHE A 112 15.88 8.35 16.06
C PHE A 112 16.79 9.25 15.22
N LEU A 113 17.13 8.82 13.99
CA LEU A 113 17.92 9.61 13.06
C LEU A 113 17.24 10.94 12.71
N LEU A 114 15.94 10.91 12.49
CA LEU A 114 15.14 12.11 12.22
C LEU A 114 15.19 13.09 13.39
N MET A 115 14.99 12.61 14.60
CA MET A 115 15.05 13.47 15.79
C MET A 115 16.46 14.05 16.00
N LEU A 116 17.51 13.27 15.76
CA LEU A 116 18.89 13.80 15.77
C LEU A 116 19.12 14.83 14.66
N SER A 117 18.54 14.64 13.49
CA SER A 117 18.68 15.55 12.35
C SER A 117 18.14 16.94 12.65
N ILE A 118 17.12 17.08 13.49
CA ILE A 118 16.60 18.37 13.96
C ILE A 118 17.31 18.93 15.20
N GLY A 119 18.30 18.19 15.74
CA GLY A 119 19.20 18.66 16.81
C GLY A 119 18.72 18.39 18.23
N THR A 120 17.88 17.38 18.45
CA THR A 120 17.50 16.92 19.80
C THR A 120 18.61 16.13 20.45
N SER A 121 18.60 16.04 21.76
CA SER A 121 19.46 15.18 22.55
C SER A 121 19.10 13.71 22.36
N LYS A 122 20.06 12.81 22.58
CA LYS A 122 19.87 11.36 22.35
C LYS A 122 18.69 10.77 23.12
N LEU A 123 18.50 11.15 24.39
CA LEU A 123 17.38 10.66 25.20
C LEU A 123 16.03 11.11 24.67
N VAL A 124 15.92 12.38 24.28
CA VAL A 124 14.69 12.91 23.67
C VAL A 124 14.47 12.27 22.30
N ALA A 125 15.53 12.02 21.52
CA ALA A 125 15.46 11.34 20.25
C ALA A 125 14.92 9.91 20.38
N ILE A 126 15.27 9.18 21.44
CA ILE A 126 14.71 7.85 21.76
C ILE A 126 13.20 7.94 21.99
N ALA A 127 12.74 8.90 22.81
CA ALA A 127 11.32 9.07 23.08
C ALA A 127 10.53 9.44 21.79
N GLY A 128 11.08 10.34 20.96
CA GLY A 128 10.49 10.69 19.67
C GLY A 128 10.46 9.52 18.68
N ALA A 129 11.51 8.69 18.67
CA ALA A 129 11.55 7.48 17.85
C ALA A 129 10.45 6.47 18.25
N ILE A 130 10.23 6.28 19.55
CA ILE A 130 9.15 5.43 20.07
C ILE A 130 7.79 6.01 19.65
N ALA A 131 7.58 7.33 19.77
CA ALA A 131 6.34 7.97 19.37
C ALA A 131 6.02 7.77 17.90
N ILE A 132 7.02 7.79 17.01
CA ILE A 132 6.87 7.55 15.58
C ILE A 132 6.59 6.07 15.29
N ALA A 133 7.38 5.16 15.89
CA ALA A 133 7.32 3.74 15.56
C ALA A 133 6.09 3.02 16.11
N PHE A 134 5.61 3.43 17.31
CA PHE A 134 4.54 2.73 18.04
C PHE A 134 3.18 3.45 17.97
N CYS A 135 2.98 4.37 17.03
CA CYS A 135 1.65 4.87 16.70
C CYS A 135 0.69 3.70 16.43
N SER A 136 -0.55 3.75 16.93
CA SER A 136 -1.51 2.64 16.85
C SER A 136 -1.77 2.18 15.42
N TYR A 137 -1.75 3.08 14.46
CA TYR A 137 -1.95 2.79 13.04
C TYR A 137 -0.93 1.76 12.51
N ASN A 138 0.33 1.84 12.95
CA ASN A 138 1.34 0.87 12.53
C ASN A 138 0.98 -0.55 12.98
N MET A 139 0.40 -0.71 14.17
CA MET A 139 -0.02 -2.01 14.70
C MET A 139 -1.22 -2.56 13.92
N GLN A 140 -2.17 -1.69 13.57
CA GLN A 140 -3.34 -2.05 12.80
C GLN A 140 -2.96 -2.53 11.38
N ILE A 141 -2.15 -1.77 10.65
CA ILE A 141 -1.74 -2.14 9.30
C ILE A 141 -0.84 -3.38 9.27
N ILE A 142 -0.07 -3.63 10.33
CA ILE A 142 0.67 -4.89 10.49
C ILE A 142 -0.33 -6.05 10.70
N GLN A 143 -1.33 -5.86 11.53
CA GLN A 143 -2.29 -6.93 11.83
C GLN A 143 -3.08 -7.35 10.59
N VAL A 144 -3.55 -6.41 9.76
CA VAL A 144 -4.32 -6.74 8.55
C VAL A 144 -3.44 -7.19 7.38
N GLY A 145 -2.13 -6.93 7.40
CA GLY A 145 -1.18 -7.40 6.37
C GLY A 145 -0.69 -6.35 5.38
N HIS A 146 -0.96 -5.07 5.61
CA HIS A 146 -0.45 -3.99 4.75
C HIS A 146 1.08 -3.79 4.93
N ASN A 147 1.85 -4.84 4.67
CA ASN A 147 3.29 -4.88 4.93
C ASN A 147 4.07 -3.87 4.10
N THR A 148 3.74 -3.70 2.82
CA THR A 148 4.36 -2.71 1.94
C THR A 148 4.16 -1.28 2.45
N LYS A 149 2.95 -0.98 2.91
CA LYS A 149 2.62 0.30 3.54
C LYS A 149 3.44 0.52 4.82
N MET A 150 3.51 -0.49 5.70
CA MET A 150 4.30 -0.39 6.94
C MET A 150 5.78 -0.15 6.67
N GLN A 151 6.35 -0.82 5.67
CA GLN A 151 7.75 -0.62 5.28
C GLN A 151 7.97 0.81 4.74
N ALA A 152 7.11 1.30 3.86
CA ALA A 152 7.20 2.66 3.35
C ALA A 152 7.11 3.71 4.48
N ILE A 153 6.24 3.50 5.48
CA ILE A 153 6.14 4.34 6.68
C ILE A 153 7.42 4.24 7.52
N ALA A 154 7.99 3.06 7.67
CA ALA A 154 9.21 2.86 8.47
C ALA A 154 10.42 3.60 7.87
N TYR A 155 10.53 3.69 6.54
CA TYR A 155 11.58 4.44 5.85
C TYR A 155 11.30 5.94 5.72
N PHE A 156 10.07 6.39 5.89
CA PHE A 156 9.70 7.82 5.81
C PHE A 156 10.61 8.73 6.66
N PRO A 157 10.84 8.43 7.98
CA PRO A 157 11.74 9.23 8.80
C PRO A 157 13.20 9.23 8.33
N TRP A 158 13.68 8.13 7.71
CA TRP A 158 15.04 8.05 7.17
C TRP A 158 15.24 9.03 6.03
N VAL A 159 14.29 9.05 5.09
CA VAL A 159 14.34 9.95 3.93
C VAL A 159 14.31 11.40 4.38
N LEU A 160 13.37 11.76 5.27
CA LEU A 160 13.26 13.12 5.78
C LEU A 160 14.51 13.53 6.59
N ALA A 161 15.09 12.61 7.36
CA ALA A 161 16.35 12.85 8.07
C ALA A 161 17.50 13.15 7.10
N GLY A 162 17.60 12.43 5.99
CA GLY A 162 18.60 12.66 4.94
C GLY A 162 18.46 14.04 4.31
N VAL A 163 17.24 14.47 3.97
CA VAL A 163 16.95 15.81 3.45
C VAL A 163 17.36 16.89 4.43
N ILE A 164 16.91 16.79 5.69
CA ILE A 164 17.22 17.78 6.74
C ILE A 164 18.71 17.85 6.98
N PHE A 165 19.39 16.69 7.05
CA PHE A 165 20.84 16.65 7.24
C PHE A 165 21.59 17.31 6.09
N THR A 166 21.18 17.06 4.84
CA THR A 166 21.79 17.66 3.63
C THR A 166 21.73 19.19 3.67
N TYR A 167 20.55 19.74 3.88
CA TYR A 167 20.42 21.22 3.97
C TYR A 167 21.18 21.78 5.17
N ARG A 168 21.16 21.11 6.32
CA ARG A 168 21.92 21.57 7.49
C ARG A 168 23.43 21.55 7.27
N ALA A 169 23.94 20.52 6.62
CA ALA A 169 25.34 20.41 6.24
C ALA A 169 25.73 21.56 5.29
N ALA A 170 24.94 21.81 4.24
CA ALA A 170 25.17 22.91 3.30
C ALA A 170 25.17 24.29 3.98
N MET A 171 24.23 24.50 4.92
CA MET A 171 24.08 25.76 5.63
C MET A 171 25.01 25.88 6.84
N ARG A 172 25.77 24.84 7.18
CA ARG A 172 26.57 24.73 8.42
C ARG A 172 25.77 24.97 9.71
N PHE A 173 24.48 24.63 9.69
CA PHE A 173 23.65 24.62 10.89
C PHE A 173 23.90 23.39 11.81
N LEU A 174 24.98 22.65 11.60
CA LEU A 174 25.30 21.45 12.39
C LEU A 174 25.54 21.74 13.88
N ASN A 175 25.81 22.99 14.25
CA ASN A 175 26.03 23.41 15.63
C ASN A 175 24.80 24.10 16.24
N PHE A 176 23.66 23.44 16.30
CA PHE A 176 22.47 23.92 17.02
C PHE A 176 22.66 23.99 18.53
N ALA A 177 23.68 23.33 19.08
CA ALA A 177 23.96 23.32 20.51
C ALA A 177 24.93 24.42 20.98
N ARG A 178 25.61 25.11 20.07
CA ARG A 178 26.53 26.20 20.41
C ARG A 178 25.95 27.55 20.03
N ASN A 179 25.25 28.16 20.97
CA ASN A 179 25.01 29.59 21.02
C ASN A 179 26.29 30.31 21.54
N ASP A 180 27.47 29.80 21.30
CA ASP A 180 28.70 30.38 21.77
C ASP A 180 29.49 31.02 20.65
N LYS A 181 29.28 32.37 20.57
CA LYS A 181 30.26 33.40 20.19
C LYS A 181 31.19 33.06 19.03
N LYS A 182 30.85 33.58 17.97
CA LYS A 182 31.47 34.30 16.85
C LYS A 182 30.71 33.97 15.58
N GLU A 183 29.63 34.68 15.38
CA GLU A 183 28.96 34.92 14.10
C GLU A 183 29.91 35.75 13.22
N GLY A 184 30.98 35.17 12.72
CA GLY A 184 31.93 35.93 11.97
C GLY A 184 32.39 35.35 10.64
N ASP A 185 32.68 34.07 10.62
CA ASP A 185 33.29 33.50 9.42
C ASP A 185 32.46 32.33 8.86
N VAL A 186 31.61 32.62 7.87
CA VAL A 186 31.19 31.65 6.87
C VAL A 186 32.47 31.31 6.09
N GLU A 187 33.17 30.24 6.47
CA GLU A 187 34.37 29.80 5.73
C GLU A 187 34.06 29.78 4.24
N LYS A 188 34.79 30.60 3.47
CA LYS A 188 34.53 30.93 2.06
C LYS A 188 34.87 29.80 1.07
N GLY A 189 35.07 28.54 1.50
CA GLY A 189 35.44 27.43 0.62
C GLY A 189 34.36 26.36 0.46
N TRP A 190 34.10 25.91 -0.77
CA TRP A 190 33.20 24.76 -1.05
C TRP A 190 33.70 23.49 -0.36
N LYS A 191 34.99 23.31 -0.18
CA LYS A 191 35.61 22.16 0.50
C LYS A 191 35.13 21.97 1.95
N ALA A 192 34.63 23.02 2.58
CA ALA A 192 34.23 23.00 3.97
C ALA A 192 32.82 22.39 4.23
N TRP A 193 31.91 22.51 3.29
CA TRP A 193 30.53 22.07 3.46
C TRP A 193 30.11 20.95 2.47
N LEU A 194 30.71 20.93 1.27
CA LEU A 194 30.30 20.03 0.18
C LEU A 194 30.40 18.53 0.55
N PRO A 195 31.49 18.02 1.19
CA PRO A 195 31.58 16.61 1.51
C PRO A 195 30.45 16.12 2.41
N GLN A 196 30.08 16.89 3.43
CA GLN A 196 28.97 16.54 4.32
C GLN A 196 27.62 16.63 3.63
N THR A 197 27.47 17.60 2.71
CA THR A 197 26.23 17.76 1.92
C THR A 197 26.06 16.62 0.93
N VAL A 198 27.13 16.19 0.26
CA VAL A 198 27.13 15.02 -0.64
C VAL A 198 26.79 13.76 0.13
N LEU A 199 27.43 13.53 1.30
CA LEU A 199 27.08 12.39 2.15
C LEU A 199 25.58 12.41 2.52
N GLY A 200 25.06 13.58 2.91
CA GLY A 200 23.64 13.74 3.24
C GLY A 200 22.72 13.40 2.08
N ALA A 201 23.02 13.93 0.88
CA ALA A 201 22.25 13.66 -0.33
C ALA A 201 22.32 12.16 -0.75
N THR A 202 23.49 11.53 -0.54
CA THR A 202 23.65 10.09 -0.81
C THR A 202 22.85 9.23 0.18
N LEU A 203 22.88 9.57 1.48
CA LEU A 203 22.06 8.90 2.50
C LEU A 203 20.56 9.11 2.26
N PHE A 204 20.16 10.28 1.81
CA PHE A 204 18.79 10.55 1.37
C PHE A 204 18.38 9.65 0.20
N ALA A 205 19.21 9.56 -0.84
CA ALA A 205 18.91 8.74 -2.02
C ALA A 205 18.86 7.24 -1.68
N PHE A 206 19.74 6.78 -0.80
CA PHE A 206 19.70 5.42 -0.29
C PHE A 206 18.40 5.15 0.48
N ALA A 207 18.01 6.03 1.39
CA ALA A 207 16.76 5.88 2.13
C ALA A 207 15.53 5.93 1.22
N LEU A 208 15.56 6.80 0.18
CA LEU A 208 14.51 6.91 -0.82
C LEU A 208 14.41 5.65 -1.67
N SER A 209 15.55 5.07 -2.09
CA SER A 209 15.61 3.77 -2.76
C SER A 209 14.92 2.68 -1.93
N MET A 210 15.27 2.56 -0.65
CA MET A 210 14.66 1.59 0.27
C MET A 210 13.15 1.83 0.48
N GLN A 211 12.72 3.08 0.52
CA GLN A 211 11.30 3.41 0.68
C GLN A 211 10.48 3.06 -0.57
N ILE A 212 10.98 3.38 -1.77
CA ILE A 212 10.29 3.07 -3.04
C ILE A 212 10.22 1.57 -3.25
N LYS A 213 11.27 0.84 -2.85
CA LYS A 213 11.32 -0.63 -2.89
C LYS A 213 10.17 -1.29 -2.12
N ALA A 214 9.67 -0.65 -1.07
CA ALA A 214 8.47 -1.09 -0.36
C ALA A 214 7.20 -1.07 -1.22
N ASN A 215 7.26 -0.53 -2.42
CA ASN A 215 6.18 -0.48 -3.43
C ASN A 215 4.86 0.12 -2.93
N HIS A 216 4.94 1.23 -2.18
CA HIS A 216 3.76 1.98 -1.74
C HIS A 216 3.91 3.48 -2.02
N LEU A 217 3.77 3.86 -3.30
CA LEU A 217 4.08 5.20 -3.81
C LEU A 217 3.24 6.33 -3.20
N GLN A 218 2.02 6.04 -2.73
CA GLN A 218 1.18 7.03 -2.05
C GLN A 218 1.84 7.57 -0.77
N ILE A 219 2.54 6.73 -0.01
CA ILE A 219 3.31 7.15 1.17
C ILE A 219 4.47 8.07 0.76
N THR A 220 5.17 7.73 -0.32
CA THR A 220 6.25 8.55 -0.89
C THR A 220 5.72 9.91 -1.37
N TYR A 221 4.51 9.95 -1.92
CA TYR A 221 3.85 11.18 -2.32
C TYR A 221 3.60 12.12 -1.13
N TYR A 222 3.05 11.60 -0.02
CA TYR A 222 2.87 12.40 1.20
C TYR A 222 4.20 12.85 1.80
N LEU A 223 5.25 12.05 1.70
CA LEU A 223 6.59 12.46 2.08
C LEU A 223 7.10 13.65 1.23
N ALA A 224 6.86 13.63 -0.07
CA ALA A 224 7.23 14.75 -0.95
C ALA A 224 6.57 16.06 -0.50
N ILE A 225 5.30 16.04 -0.10
CA ILE A 225 4.59 17.22 0.45
C ILE A 225 5.34 17.75 1.68
N VAL A 226 5.77 16.88 2.59
CA VAL A 226 6.52 17.26 3.80
C VAL A 226 7.88 17.86 3.44
N ILE A 227 8.59 17.26 2.47
CA ILE A 227 9.88 17.76 1.98
C ILE A 227 9.73 19.14 1.35
N PHE A 228 8.69 19.35 0.54
CA PHE A 228 8.40 20.66 -0.05
C PHE A 228 8.06 21.71 1.01
N ALA A 229 7.23 21.37 2.00
CA ALA A 229 6.91 22.26 3.11
C ALA A 229 8.18 22.66 3.89
N TYR A 230 9.07 21.69 4.14
CA TYR A 230 10.37 21.97 4.78
C TYR A 230 11.26 22.86 3.92
N ALA A 231 11.41 22.57 2.63
CA ALA A 231 12.26 23.34 1.71
C ALA A 231 11.77 24.79 1.56
N ILE A 232 10.45 24.97 1.39
CA ILE A 232 9.82 26.31 1.32
C ILE A 232 10.03 27.06 2.64
N GLY A 233 9.75 26.44 3.78
CA GLY A 233 9.96 27.06 5.10
C GLY A 233 11.42 27.46 5.34
N LEU A 234 12.37 26.61 4.93
CA LEU A 234 13.80 26.91 4.97
C LEU A 234 14.16 28.07 4.05
N PHE A 235 13.65 28.08 2.82
CA PHE A 235 13.92 29.14 1.85
C PHE A 235 13.39 30.51 2.34
N ILE A 236 12.18 30.56 2.87
CA ILE A 236 11.61 31.79 3.47
C ILE A 236 12.51 32.29 4.59
N TYR A 237 12.97 31.39 5.47
CA TYR A 237 13.87 31.75 6.56
C TYR A 237 15.19 32.32 6.05
N ILE A 238 15.79 31.72 5.01
CA ILE A 238 17.01 32.20 4.37
C ILE A 238 16.81 33.63 3.79
N CYS A 239 15.67 33.88 3.15
CA CYS A 239 15.36 35.19 2.58
C CYS A 239 15.24 36.29 3.64
N GLN A 240 14.89 35.94 4.88
CA GLN A 240 14.83 36.86 6.01
C GLN A 240 16.21 37.25 6.59
N ASP A 241 17.24 36.43 6.37
CA ASP A 241 18.62 36.67 6.83
C ASP A 241 19.34 37.65 5.90
N LYS A 242 19.14 38.94 6.11
CA LYS A 242 19.69 40.00 5.24
C LYS A 242 21.23 39.95 5.12
N ALA A 243 21.94 39.55 6.17
CA ALA A 243 23.40 39.54 6.23
C ALA A 243 24.03 38.39 5.40
N ARG A 244 23.43 37.21 5.38
CA ARG A 244 23.99 36.00 4.79
C ARG A 244 23.17 35.46 3.60
N ARG A 245 22.07 36.16 3.25
CA ARG A 245 21.09 35.73 2.24
C ARG A 245 21.71 35.21 0.94
N SER A 246 22.61 35.99 0.33
CA SER A 246 23.21 35.62 -0.97
C SER A 246 23.99 34.30 -0.91
N THR A 247 24.78 34.11 0.14
CA THR A 247 25.57 32.90 0.33
C THR A 247 24.66 31.70 0.65
N LEU A 248 23.67 31.88 1.50
CA LEU A 248 22.75 30.82 1.90
C LEU A 248 21.82 30.39 0.75
N ILE A 249 21.37 31.30 -0.10
CA ILE A 249 20.59 30.98 -1.31
C ILE A 249 21.41 30.12 -2.26
N ARG A 250 22.67 30.46 -2.54
CA ARG A 250 23.54 29.65 -3.40
C ARG A 250 23.71 28.24 -2.84
N ARG A 251 23.91 28.10 -1.54
CA ARG A 251 24.03 26.78 -0.87
C ARG A 251 22.73 26.02 -0.83
N PHE A 252 21.60 26.73 -0.70
CA PHE A 252 20.27 26.10 -0.78
C PHE A 252 20.06 25.45 -2.14
N PHE A 253 20.29 26.20 -3.23
CA PHE A 253 20.14 25.63 -4.57
C PHE A 253 21.16 24.54 -4.88
N ALA A 254 22.39 24.64 -4.40
CA ALA A 254 23.39 23.58 -4.55
C ALA A 254 22.98 22.32 -3.80
N ALA A 255 22.45 22.42 -2.57
CA ALA A 255 21.93 21.28 -1.82
C ALA A 255 20.68 20.69 -2.49
N SER A 256 19.78 21.54 -2.99
CA SER A 256 18.59 21.09 -3.73
C SER A 256 18.96 20.36 -5.02
N ALA A 257 19.93 20.87 -5.76
CA ALA A 257 20.44 20.19 -6.95
C ALA A 257 21.05 18.82 -6.62
N LEU A 258 21.86 18.73 -5.56
CA LEU A 258 22.43 17.45 -5.12
C LEU A 258 21.33 16.46 -4.69
N LEU A 259 20.34 16.92 -3.92
CA LEU A 259 19.19 16.09 -3.53
C LEU A 259 18.42 15.60 -4.78
N LEU A 260 18.20 16.47 -5.76
CA LEU A 260 17.51 16.12 -6.98
C LEU A 260 18.30 15.09 -7.80
N PHE A 261 19.56 15.39 -8.15
CA PHE A 261 20.36 14.50 -9.01
C PHE A 261 20.65 13.15 -8.36
N ILE A 262 21.09 13.13 -7.12
CA ILE A 262 21.38 11.88 -6.42
C ILE A 262 20.07 11.16 -6.04
N GLY A 263 19.01 11.92 -5.77
CA GLY A 263 17.67 11.38 -5.55
C GLY A 263 17.11 10.65 -6.76
N VAL A 264 17.32 11.17 -7.98
CA VAL A 264 16.95 10.48 -9.23
C VAL A 264 17.67 9.13 -9.34
N VAL A 265 18.95 9.07 -8.99
CA VAL A 265 19.67 7.78 -8.92
C VAL A 265 19.02 6.83 -7.92
N GLY A 266 18.63 7.34 -6.73
CA GLY A 266 17.91 6.54 -5.73
C GLY A 266 16.53 6.05 -6.19
N ILE A 267 15.79 6.83 -6.98
CA ILE A 267 14.53 6.42 -7.60
C ILE A 267 14.79 5.36 -8.67
N ALA A 268 15.79 5.60 -9.52
CA ALA A 268 16.11 4.76 -10.67
C ALA A 268 16.58 3.34 -10.28
N THR A 269 17.05 3.12 -9.04
CA THR A 269 17.34 1.75 -8.55
C THR A 269 16.10 0.86 -8.55
N ASN A 270 14.90 1.42 -8.57
CA ASN A 270 13.62 0.72 -8.61
C ASN A 270 12.93 0.83 -9.98
N ALA A 271 13.66 1.14 -11.04
CA ALA A 271 13.09 1.28 -12.38
C ALA A 271 12.45 -0.01 -12.88
N ASN A 272 12.99 -1.17 -12.47
CA ASN A 272 12.44 -2.50 -12.72
C ASN A 272 11.00 -2.68 -12.22
N LYS A 273 10.60 -1.97 -11.16
CA LYS A 273 9.22 -1.96 -10.65
C LYS A 273 8.42 -0.78 -11.18
N LEU A 274 9.04 0.40 -11.23
CA LEU A 274 8.34 1.64 -11.55
C LEU A 274 7.90 1.71 -13.02
N ILE A 275 8.75 1.27 -13.96
CA ILE A 275 8.45 1.36 -15.39
C ILE A 275 7.30 0.42 -15.77
N PRO A 276 7.34 -0.90 -15.45
CA PRO A 276 6.21 -1.78 -15.69
C PRO A 276 4.93 -1.37 -14.98
N THR A 277 5.03 -0.90 -13.71
CA THR A 277 3.86 -0.42 -12.96
C THR A 277 3.24 0.81 -13.61
N TYR A 278 4.05 1.75 -14.11
CA TYR A 278 3.55 2.93 -14.80
C TYR A 278 2.85 2.56 -16.11
N GLU A 279 3.46 1.67 -16.90
CA GLU A 279 2.87 1.15 -18.14
C GLU A 279 1.53 0.45 -17.86
N TYR A 280 1.52 -0.47 -16.89
CA TYR A 280 0.32 -1.23 -16.54
C TYR A 280 -0.80 -0.35 -15.98
N THR A 281 -0.46 0.64 -15.15
CA THR A 281 -1.43 1.53 -14.49
C THR A 281 -2.37 2.23 -15.50
N GLN A 282 -1.92 2.46 -16.74
CA GLN A 282 -2.71 3.12 -17.77
C GLN A 282 -3.92 2.28 -18.23
N TYR A 283 -3.82 0.96 -18.11
CA TYR A 283 -4.86 0.00 -18.53
C TYR A 283 -5.74 -0.49 -17.38
N THR A 284 -5.43 -0.08 -16.16
CA THR A 284 -6.17 -0.49 -14.96
C THR A 284 -7.26 0.51 -14.60
N MET A 285 -8.07 0.17 -13.60
CA MET A 285 -9.05 1.10 -12.98
C MET A 285 -8.44 2.47 -12.63
N ARG A 286 -7.11 2.56 -12.47
CA ARG A 286 -6.41 3.83 -12.21
C ARG A 286 -6.11 4.61 -13.48
N GLY A 287 -6.25 4.00 -14.65
CA GLY A 287 -6.13 4.64 -15.95
C GLY A 287 -7.39 5.44 -16.34
N GLY A 288 -8.53 5.02 -15.83
CA GLY A 288 -9.87 5.48 -16.24
C GLY A 288 -10.51 4.52 -17.23
N SER A 289 -11.83 4.67 -17.45
CA SER A 289 -12.60 3.91 -18.44
C SER A 289 -12.60 4.61 -19.80
N GLU A 290 -12.64 3.82 -20.86
CA GLU A 290 -12.80 4.29 -22.23
C GLU A 290 -14.28 4.54 -22.60
N LEU A 291 -15.21 4.11 -21.73
CA LEU A 291 -16.65 4.23 -21.94
C LEU A 291 -17.15 5.65 -21.66
N SER A 292 -17.98 6.18 -22.57
CA SER A 292 -18.64 7.45 -22.38
C SER A 292 -19.69 7.34 -21.27
N GLY A 293 -19.61 8.23 -20.27
CA GLY A 293 -20.55 8.26 -19.14
C GLY A 293 -20.18 7.43 -17.92
N SER A 294 -19.06 6.72 -17.94
CA SER A 294 -18.58 5.94 -16.77
C SER A 294 -17.95 6.80 -15.68
N GLY A 295 -17.84 8.10 -15.84
CA GLY A 295 -17.31 9.03 -14.82
C GLY A 295 -18.28 10.17 -14.56
N ASN A 296 -18.56 10.46 -13.29
CA ASN A 296 -19.20 11.71 -12.86
C ASN A 296 -18.31 12.89 -13.28
N GLY A 297 -18.38 13.20 -14.55
CA GLY A 297 -17.85 14.31 -15.33
C GLY A 297 -16.78 15.14 -14.63
N HIS A 298 -15.50 14.79 -14.78
CA HIS A 298 -14.43 15.81 -14.84
C HIS A 298 -13.01 15.26 -15.03
N ASN A 299 -12.77 13.94 -15.09
CA ASN A 299 -11.42 13.46 -15.46
C ASN A 299 -11.48 12.08 -16.12
N ASP A 300 -11.22 12.01 -17.41
CA ASP A 300 -11.08 10.77 -18.19
C ASP A 300 -9.80 9.96 -17.81
N LYS A 301 -9.08 10.37 -16.78
CA LYS A 301 -7.74 9.82 -16.43
C LYS A 301 -7.52 9.72 -14.93
N GLY A 302 -8.26 8.85 -14.23
CA GLY A 302 -8.06 8.63 -12.80
C GLY A 302 -9.11 7.72 -12.19
N LEU A 303 -9.01 7.49 -10.87
CA LEU A 303 -10.04 6.80 -10.10
C LEU A 303 -11.32 7.65 -10.04
N ASP A 304 -12.46 6.99 -9.90
CA ASP A 304 -13.68 7.68 -9.49
C ASP A 304 -13.48 8.42 -8.17
N LEU A 305 -13.99 9.66 -8.08
CA LEU A 305 -13.79 10.53 -6.93
C LEU A 305 -14.43 9.96 -5.66
N ASN A 306 -15.63 9.36 -5.77
CA ASN A 306 -16.33 8.79 -4.62
C ASN A 306 -15.56 7.55 -4.11
N TYR A 307 -15.09 6.71 -5.04
CA TYR A 307 -14.25 5.56 -4.72
C TYR A 307 -12.92 5.99 -4.06
N ALA A 308 -12.25 7.00 -4.59
CA ALA A 308 -10.99 7.52 -4.04
C ALA A 308 -11.15 8.07 -2.63
N THR A 309 -12.30 8.72 -2.35
CA THR A 309 -12.62 9.38 -1.08
C THR A 309 -13.50 8.56 -0.13
N ALA A 310 -13.85 7.31 -0.47
CA ALA A 310 -14.71 6.46 0.36
C ALA A 310 -14.21 6.32 1.80
N TRP A 311 -12.90 6.21 2.00
CA TRP A 311 -12.26 6.23 3.32
C TRP A 311 -11.72 7.62 3.67
N SER A 312 -12.62 8.59 3.82
CA SER A 312 -12.30 9.92 4.34
C SER A 312 -12.34 9.93 5.86
N TYR A 313 -11.35 10.57 6.47
CA TYR A 313 -11.31 10.71 7.93
C TYR A 313 -12.31 11.78 8.38
N GLY A 314 -13.21 11.43 9.30
CA GLY A 314 -14.20 12.36 9.81
C GLY A 314 -13.57 13.52 10.58
N ILE A 315 -14.13 14.73 10.43
CA ILE A 315 -13.71 15.87 11.26
C ILE A 315 -13.96 15.57 12.74
N SER A 316 -15.06 14.88 13.04
CA SER A 316 -15.41 14.40 14.38
C SER A 316 -14.46 13.32 14.91
N GLU A 317 -13.66 12.70 14.07
CA GLU A 317 -12.68 11.66 14.47
C GLU A 317 -11.33 12.24 14.92
N MET A 318 -11.07 13.54 14.72
CA MET A 318 -9.81 14.17 15.12
C MET A 318 -9.43 13.95 16.59
N PRO A 319 -10.37 13.90 17.55
CA PRO A 319 -10.05 13.56 18.94
C PRO A 319 -9.47 12.16 19.17
N ASN A 320 -9.62 11.21 18.22
CA ASN A 320 -8.97 9.91 18.27
C ASN A 320 -7.43 10.01 18.34
N LEU A 321 -6.84 11.10 17.84
CA LEU A 321 -5.40 11.35 17.97
C LEU A 321 -4.95 11.42 19.43
N LEU A 322 -5.87 11.83 20.34
CA LEU A 322 -5.63 12.05 21.77
C LEU A 322 -6.29 10.99 22.67
N ILE A 323 -7.48 10.52 22.32
CA ILE A 323 -8.28 9.54 23.06
C ILE A 323 -8.60 8.37 22.15
N PRO A 324 -7.97 7.18 22.32
CA PRO A 324 -8.02 6.08 21.34
C PRO A 324 -9.43 5.65 20.91
N ASN A 325 -10.33 5.44 21.86
CA ASN A 325 -11.69 4.99 21.60
C ASN A 325 -12.71 6.13 21.55
N PHE A 326 -12.32 7.34 21.08
CA PHE A 326 -13.26 8.45 20.98
C PHE A 326 -14.45 8.09 20.06
N ASN A 327 -14.17 7.41 18.94
CA ASN A 327 -15.20 6.87 18.03
C ASN A 327 -15.34 5.32 18.15
N GLY A 328 -15.04 4.75 19.29
CA GLY A 328 -15.33 3.35 19.62
C GLY A 328 -14.25 2.31 19.23
N GLY A 329 -13.23 2.70 18.47
CA GLY A 329 -12.10 1.82 18.13
C GLY A 329 -12.22 1.13 16.78
N SER A 330 -12.33 -0.21 16.76
CA SER A 330 -12.43 -1.04 15.55
C SER A 330 -13.87 -1.32 15.13
N SER A 331 -14.12 -1.50 13.83
CA SER A 331 -15.39 -2.01 13.30
C SER A 331 -15.64 -3.47 13.68
N SER A 332 -14.60 -4.20 14.10
CA SER A 332 -14.68 -5.56 14.65
C SER A 332 -13.80 -5.59 15.90
N GLY A 333 -14.34 -5.17 17.03
CA GLY A 333 -13.62 -5.03 18.30
C GLY A 333 -14.07 -6.00 19.37
N GLU A 334 -13.17 -6.27 20.34
CA GLU A 334 -13.47 -7.19 21.44
C GLU A 334 -14.13 -6.48 22.61
N LEU A 335 -15.25 -7.02 23.09
CA LEU A 335 -15.91 -6.65 24.37
C LEU A 335 -15.70 -7.72 25.43
N ALA A 336 -15.65 -7.26 26.68
CA ALA A 336 -15.56 -8.15 27.83
C ALA A 336 -16.91 -8.86 28.11
N MET A 337 -16.86 -10.03 28.73
CA MET A 337 -18.06 -10.79 29.11
C MET A 337 -18.98 -10.06 30.10
N ASP A 338 -18.44 -9.13 30.85
CA ASP A 338 -19.14 -8.30 31.83
C ASP A 338 -19.57 -6.92 31.30
N SER A 339 -19.35 -6.66 29.98
CA SER A 339 -19.89 -5.50 29.31
C SER A 339 -21.43 -5.54 29.25
N GLU A 340 -22.08 -4.41 28.94
CA GLU A 340 -23.55 -4.38 28.86
C GLU A 340 -24.06 -5.25 27.70
N THR A 341 -23.41 -5.22 26.56
CA THR A 341 -23.67 -6.11 25.44
C THR A 341 -23.43 -7.57 25.81
N GLY A 342 -22.33 -7.87 26.52
CA GLY A 342 -22.02 -9.22 26.98
C GLY A 342 -23.07 -9.78 27.92
N LYS A 343 -23.55 -8.97 28.87
CA LYS A 343 -24.64 -9.32 29.76
C LYS A 343 -25.96 -9.55 29.04
N LEU A 344 -26.28 -8.70 28.06
CA LEU A 344 -27.48 -8.82 27.23
C LEU A 344 -27.47 -10.12 26.43
N LEU A 345 -26.42 -10.36 25.65
CA LEU A 345 -26.29 -11.55 24.81
C LEU A 345 -26.27 -12.85 25.63
N LYS A 346 -25.66 -12.82 26.82
CA LYS A 346 -25.70 -13.95 27.77
C LYS A 346 -27.12 -14.26 28.22
N ARG A 347 -27.93 -13.23 28.56
CA ARG A 347 -29.34 -13.40 28.93
C ARG A 347 -30.18 -13.91 27.79
N ALA A 348 -29.88 -13.50 26.58
CA ALA A 348 -30.54 -13.96 25.36
C ALA A 348 -30.14 -15.39 24.94
N GLY A 349 -29.22 -16.05 25.65
CA GLY A 349 -28.79 -17.40 25.35
C GLY A 349 -27.93 -17.51 24.08
N GLN A 350 -27.22 -16.44 23.66
CA GLN A 350 -26.40 -16.41 22.44
C GLN A 350 -25.39 -17.57 22.44
N PRO A 351 -25.45 -18.48 21.46
CA PRO A 351 -24.44 -19.53 21.32
C PRO A 351 -23.10 -18.92 20.99
N ASN A 352 -22.01 -19.56 21.42
CA ASN A 352 -20.62 -19.10 21.15
C ASN A 352 -20.35 -17.63 21.57
N LEU A 353 -20.99 -17.17 22.66
CA LEU A 353 -20.95 -15.80 23.16
C LEU A 353 -19.54 -15.19 23.16
N ARG A 354 -18.52 -15.96 23.59
CA ARG A 354 -17.13 -15.49 23.64
C ARG A 354 -16.59 -15.15 22.25
N GLN A 355 -16.98 -15.93 21.23
CA GLN A 355 -16.57 -15.67 19.84
C GLN A 355 -17.32 -14.45 19.28
N THR A 356 -18.62 -14.35 19.54
CA THR A 356 -19.43 -13.18 19.15
C THR A 356 -18.84 -11.88 19.71
N LEU A 357 -18.49 -11.86 21.00
CA LEU A 357 -17.95 -10.67 21.66
C LEU A 357 -16.57 -10.23 21.14
N LYS A 358 -15.84 -11.08 20.43
CA LYS A 358 -14.57 -10.70 19.78
C LYS A 358 -14.76 -9.82 18.55
N HIS A 359 -15.96 -9.83 17.96
CA HIS A 359 -16.23 -9.20 16.67
C HIS A 359 -17.40 -8.20 16.75
N MET A 360 -17.46 -7.42 17.81
CA MET A 360 -18.54 -6.43 18.00
C MET A 360 -18.27 -5.17 17.19
N PRO A 361 -19.31 -4.52 16.63
CA PRO A 361 -19.19 -3.31 15.83
C PRO A 361 -19.01 -2.08 16.74
N LEU A 362 -17.80 -1.88 17.25
CA LEU A 362 -17.53 -0.81 18.22
C LEU A 362 -17.36 0.57 17.57
N TYR A 363 -16.85 0.61 16.34
CA TYR A 363 -16.66 1.86 15.61
C TYR A 363 -18.01 2.50 15.22
N TRP A 364 -18.12 3.80 15.46
CA TRP A 364 -19.31 4.59 15.15
C TRP A 364 -19.01 5.89 14.38
N GLY A 365 -17.81 6.01 13.82
CA GLY A 365 -17.42 7.12 12.94
C GLY A 365 -17.95 7.00 11.50
N PRO A 366 -17.66 7.98 10.65
CA PRO A 366 -18.23 8.07 9.29
C PRO A 366 -17.51 7.22 8.24
N GLN A 367 -16.38 6.57 8.53
CA GLN A 367 -15.70 5.69 7.57
C GLN A 367 -16.51 4.40 7.40
N PRO A 368 -16.50 3.75 6.21
CA PRO A 368 -17.22 2.49 5.99
C PRO A 368 -16.86 1.41 7.02
N PHE A 369 -15.56 1.26 7.27
CA PHE A 369 -15.02 0.42 8.34
C PHE A 369 -13.57 0.82 8.66
N THR A 370 -13.08 0.42 9.83
CA THR A 370 -11.70 0.66 10.26
C THR A 370 -11.20 -0.47 11.16
N ALA A 371 -9.91 -0.79 11.07
CA ALA A 371 -9.25 -1.70 11.98
C ALA A 371 -8.99 -1.07 13.37
N GLY A 372 -9.07 0.25 13.47
CA GLY A 372 -8.88 0.98 14.72
C GLY A 372 -8.56 2.47 14.53
N PRO A 373 -8.40 3.22 15.62
CA PRO A 373 -8.21 4.66 15.59
C PRO A 373 -6.77 5.05 15.23
N MET A 374 -6.62 6.22 14.63
CA MET A 374 -5.33 6.88 14.38
C MET A 374 -4.81 7.55 15.66
N TYR A 375 -4.40 6.78 16.66
CA TYR A 375 -3.93 7.31 17.94
C TYR A 375 -2.44 7.67 17.90
N MET A 376 -2.12 8.92 18.21
CA MET A 376 -0.74 9.47 18.17
C MET A 376 -0.05 9.52 19.53
N GLY A 377 -0.75 9.18 20.61
CA GLY A 377 -0.26 9.25 21.98
C GLY A 377 -0.66 10.56 22.69
N ALA A 378 -1.21 10.41 23.89
CA ALA A 378 -1.64 11.54 24.72
C ALA A 378 -0.47 12.48 25.05
N ILE A 379 0.68 11.92 25.35
CA ILE A 379 1.92 12.65 25.63
C ILE A 379 2.40 13.41 24.39
N THR A 380 2.35 12.81 23.23
CA THR A 380 2.75 13.42 21.96
C THR A 380 1.87 14.62 21.63
N ILE A 381 0.55 14.48 21.75
CA ILE A 381 -0.40 15.56 21.49
C ILE A 381 -0.21 16.71 22.50
N PHE A 382 -0.05 16.42 23.78
CA PHE A 382 0.24 17.46 24.79
C PHE A 382 1.52 18.22 24.45
N LEU A 383 2.60 17.52 24.12
CA LEU A 383 3.89 18.13 23.75
C LEU A 383 3.78 18.91 22.45
N PHE A 384 3.01 18.45 21.47
CA PHE A 384 2.73 19.16 20.24
C PHE A 384 2.00 20.48 20.49
N VAL A 385 0.93 20.48 21.28
CA VAL A 385 0.19 21.69 21.64
C VAL A 385 1.11 22.65 22.43
N LEU A 386 1.90 22.13 23.35
CA LEU A 386 2.92 22.93 24.06
C LEU A 386 3.94 23.52 23.08
N GLY A 387 4.32 22.77 22.05
CA GLY A 387 5.18 23.21 20.96
C GLY A 387 4.58 24.32 20.12
N LEU A 388 3.29 24.23 19.81
CA LEU A 388 2.57 25.29 19.11
C LEU A 388 2.61 26.63 19.86
N ILE A 389 2.62 26.59 21.19
CA ILE A 389 2.62 27.79 22.02
C ILE A 389 4.04 28.33 22.22
N LEU A 390 4.99 27.47 22.58
CA LEU A 390 6.34 27.88 22.97
C LEU A 390 7.29 28.09 21.79
N CYS A 391 7.19 27.31 20.72
CA CYS A 391 8.11 27.40 19.62
C CYS A 391 7.84 28.65 18.79
N LYS A 392 8.81 29.57 18.74
CA LYS A 392 8.76 30.82 17.93
C LYS A 392 9.59 30.70 16.63
N GLY A 393 10.35 29.61 16.47
CA GLY A 393 11.28 29.43 15.36
C GLY A 393 10.63 28.90 14.09
N ARG A 394 11.45 28.85 13.05
CA ARG A 394 11.07 28.35 11.71
C ARG A 394 10.49 26.94 11.74
N GLU A 395 11.00 26.09 12.62
CA GLU A 395 10.63 24.65 12.70
C GLU A 395 9.14 24.47 12.98
N LYS A 396 8.52 25.40 13.69
CA LYS A 396 7.08 25.38 13.94
C LYS A 396 6.26 25.48 12.65
N TRP A 397 6.57 26.44 11.78
CA TRP A 397 5.67 26.84 10.72
C TRP A 397 5.59 25.84 9.57
N TRP A 398 6.72 25.25 9.18
CA TRP A 398 6.68 24.22 8.14
C TRP A 398 6.04 22.92 8.64
N LEU A 399 6.27 22.55 9.94
CA LEU A 399 5.61 21.40 10.56
C LEU A 399 4.10 21.60 10.64
N VAL A 400 3.65 22.77 11.06
CA VAL A 400 2.22 23.13 11.09
C VAL A 400 1.62 23.10 9.69
N ALA A 401 2.30 23.70 8.70
CA ALA A 401 1.81 23.71 7.32
C ALA A 401 1.65 22.28 6.78
N ALA A 402 2.67 21.41 6.95
CA ALA A 402 2.60 20.00 6.53
C ALA A 402 1.47 19.26 7.25
N THR A 403 1.30 19.48 8.56
CA THR A 403 0.22 18.86 9.36
C THR A 403 -1.15 19.29 8.85
N VAL A 404 -1.37 20.59 8.62
CA VAL A 404 -2.67 21.12 8.18
C VAL A 404 -3.01 20.61 6.77
N ILE A 405 -2.06 20.61 5.84
CA ILE A 405 -2.27 20.06 4.50
C ILE A 405 -2.67 18.57 4.60
N ALA A 406 -1.96 17.80 5.41
CA ALA A 406 -2.25 16.37 5.57
C ALA A 406 -3.65 16.12 6.19
N VAL A 407 -4.04 16.92 7.17
CA VAL A 407 -5.38 16.85 7.77
C VAL A 407 -6.46 17.19 6.74
N PHE A 408 -6.28 18.24 5.96
CA PHE A 408 -7.26 18.64 4.93
C PHE A 408 -7.39 17.58 3.84
N LEU A 409 -6.28 16.97 3.42
CA LEU A 409 -6.30 15.84 2.49
C LEU A 409 -7.01 14.62 3.09
N ALA A 410 -6.77 14.32 4.37
CA ALA A 410 -7.38 13.19 5.04
C ALA A 410 -8.89 13.33 5.24
N TRP A 411 -9.40 14.54 5.38
CA TRP A 411 -10.85 14.80 5.47
C TRP A 411 -11.61 14.47 4.19
N GLY A 412 -10.94 14.43 3.05
CA GLY A 412 -11.49 13.92 1.79
C GLY A 412 -12.87 14.49 1.44
N ASN A 413 -13.90 13.63 1.44
CA ASN A 413 -15.28 14.03 1.15
C ASN A 413 -15.87 15.02 2.17
N HIS A 414 -15.35 15.06 3.41
CA HIS A 414 -15.76 16.05 4.42
C HIS A 414 -15.19 17.46 4.17
N PHE A 415 -14.24 17.57 3.23
CA PHE A 415 -13.67 18.84 2.77
C PHE A 415 -13.46 18.82 1.25
N MET A 416 -14.54 18.54 0.52
CA MET A 416 -14.55 18.25 -0.91
C MET A 416 -13.92 19.32 -1.77
N TRP A 417 -14.06 20.62 -1.43
CA TRP A 417 -13.43 21.71 -2.17
C TRP A 417 -11.90 21.55 -2.26
N PHE A 418 -11.26 21.28 -1.13
CA PHE A 418 -9.81 21.10 -1.08
C PHE A 418 -9.38 19.80 -1.75
N THR A 419 -10.17 18.75 -1.57
CA THR A 419 -9.92 17.43 -2.18
C THR A 419 -9.98 17.51 -3.69
N LYS A 420 -11.01 18.17 -4.26
CA LYS A 420 -11.12 18.38 -5.71
C LYS A 420 -9.94 19.19 -6.26
N LEU A 421 -9.53 20.27 -5.56
CA LEU A 421 -8.36 21.05 -5.97
C LEU A 421 -7.10 20.16 -6.14
N TRP A 422 -6.88 19.23 -5.21
CA TRP A 422 -5.74 18.31 -5.32
C TRP A 422 -5.98 17.21 -6.35
N PHE A 423 -7.17 16.69 -6.44
CA PHE A 423 -7.54 15.63 -7.37
C PHE A 423 -7.40 16.07 -8.83
N ASP A 424 -7.82 17.32 -9.14
CA ASP A 424 -7.80 17.86 -10.49
C ASP A 424 -6.43 18.41 -10.90
N TYR A 425 -5.69 19.04 -9.98
CA TYR A 425 -4.47 19.79 -10.32
C TYR A 425 -3.17 19.20 -9.79
N ALA A 426 -3.19 18.37 -8.74
CA ALA A 426 -1.96 17.80 -8.21
C ALA A 426 -1.54 16.58 -9.03
N PRO A 427 -0.31 16.54 -9.58
CA PRO A 427 0.14 15.44 -10.41
C PRO A 427 -0.03 14.09 -9.69
N MET A 428 -0.55 13.09 -10.38
CA MET A 428 -0.75 11.71 -9.90
C MET A 428 -1.70 11.54 -8.70
N TYR A 429 -2.24 12.59 -8.10
CA TYR A 429 -3.08 12.46 -6.91
C TYR A 429 -4.38 11.69 -7.20
N SER A 430 -4.98 11.86 -8.39
CA SER A 430 -6.17 11.12 -8.85
C SER A 430 -5.95 9.59 -9.00
N LYS A 431 -4.72 9.11 -8.89
CA LYS A 431 -4.39 7.66 -8.92
C LYS A 431 -4.44 7.01 -7.54
N PHE A 432 -4.60 7.79 -6.47
CA PHE A 432 -4.57 7.32 -5.09
C PHE A 432 -5.97 7.21 -4.50
N ARG A 433 -6.17 6.19 -3.66
CA ARG A 433 -7.40 5.98 -2.89
C ARG A 433 -7.13 6.08 -1.38
N THR A 434 -8.20 6.06 -0.58
CA THR A 434 -8.10 6.05 0.90
C THR A 434 -7.34 7.29 1.39
N VAL A 435 -7.92 8.45 1.16
CA VAL A 435 -7.31 9.75 1.46
C VAL A 435 -6.92 9.93 2.94
N SER A 436 -7.58 9.21 3.87
CA SER A 436 -7.24 9.18 5.29
C SER A 436 -5.79 8.75 5.57
N MET A 437 -5.13 8.04 4.63
CA MET A 437 -3.70 7.72 4.74
C MET A 437 -2.79 8.95 4.84
N ALA A 438 -3.24 10.14 4.42
CA ALA A 438 -2.47 11.37 4.59
C ALA A 438 -2.11 11.65 6.06
N LEU A 439 -2.86 11.10 7.02
CA LEU A 439 -2.58 11.24 8.46
C LEU A 439 -1.25 10.62 8.90
N ILE A 440 -0.60 9.78 8.08
CA ILE A 440 0.77 9.31 8.38
C ILE A 440 1.78 10.45 8.52
N VAL A 441 1.53 11.59 7.87
CA VAL A 441 2.34 12.79 8.05
C VAL A 441 2.33 13.23 9.51
N LEU A 442 1.20 13.10 10.20
CA LEU A 442 1.06 13.45 11.61
C LEU A 442 1.90 12.55 12.52
N GLN A 443 2.11 11.27 12.14
CA GLN A 443 2.99 10.37 12.89
C GLN A 443 4.42 10.90 13.00
N VAL A 444 4.81 11.78 12.09
CA VAL A 444 6.15 12.37 12.04
C VAL A 444 6.12 13.82 12.53
N THR A 445 5.20 14.65 12.03
CA THR A 445 5.21 16.09 12.33
C THR A 445 4.84 16.41 13.77
N LEU A 446 3.91 15.66 14.38
CA LEU A 446 3.51 15.87 15.77
C LEU A 446 4.65 15.52 16.74
N PRO A 447 5.27 14.33 16.68
CA PRO A 447 6.44 14.03 17.50
C PRO A 447 7.61 14.99 17.24
N MET A 448 7.88 15.36 15.98
CA MET A 448 8.97 16.28 15.68
C MET A 448 8.84 17.60 16.43
N LEU A 449 7.68 18.26 16.38
CA LEU A 449 7.50 19.53 17.08
C LEU A 449 7.46 19.33 18.61
N GLY A 450 6.75 18.32 19.09
CA GLY A 450 6.58 18.05 20.51
C GLY A 450 7.90 17.74 21.22
N PHE A 451 8.67 16.79 20.67
CA PHE A 451 9.96 16.41 21.28
C PHE A 451 11.06 17.44 21.01
N TYR A 452 11.00 18.19 19.90
CA TYR A 452 11.89 19.34 19.71
C TYR A 452 11.71 20.36 20.82
N VAL A 453 10.49 20.71 21.18
CA VAL A 453 10.21 21.66 22.26
C VAL A 453 10.57 21.09 23.62
N LEU A 454 10.32 19.81 23.87
CA LEU A 454 10.77 19.11 25.08
C LEU A 454 12.30 19.24 25.24
N ASP A 455 13.06 18.97 24.18
CA ASP A 455 14.52 19.13 24.18
C ASP A 455 14.95 20.57 24.51
N ARG A 456 14.23 21.56 23.98
CA ARG A 456 14.48 22.97 24.29
C ARG A 456 14.15 23.34 25.72
N ILE A 457 13.08 22.78 26.28
CA ILE A 457 12.75 22.92 27.70
C ILE A 457 13.88 22.34 28.55
N MET A 458 14.34 21.14 28.22
CA MET A 458 15.42 20.45 28.93
C MET A 458 16.76 21.16 28.83
N LYS A 459 17.03 21.85 27.71
CA LYS A 459 18.18 22.72 27.51
C LYS A 459 18.01 24.14 28.06
N GLU A 460 16.98 24.36 28.84
CA GLU A 460 16.67 25.66 29.51
C GLU A 460 16.56 26.87 28.56
N LYS A 461 16.07 26.66 27.36
CA LYS A 461 15.88 27.72 26.37
C LYS A 461 14.65 28.60 26.63
N TYR A 462 13.80 28.23 27.59
CA TYR A 462 12.61 28.99 27.98
C TYR A 462 12.68 29.39 29.46
N GLN A 463 12.16 30.61 29.74
CA GLN A 463 12.03 31.05 31.13
C GLN A 463 10.91 30.26 31.82
N LYS A 464 11.07 30.02 33.15
CA LYS A 464 10.06 29.29 33.91
C LYS A 464 8.68 29.91 33.78
N LYS A 465 8.55 31.25 33.79
CA LYS A 465 7.26 31.94 33.60
C LYS A 465 6.60 31.68 32.25
N GLU A 466 7.38 31.69 31.18
CA GLU A 466 6.88 31.35 29.81
C GLU A 466 6.42 29.91 29.76
N PHE A 467 7.25 28.98 30.25
CA PHE A 467 6.90 27.55 30.31
C PHE A 467 5.64 27.30 31.11
N MET A 468 5.51 27.87 32.34
CA MET A 468 4.33 27.66 33.18
C MET A 468 3.05 28.16 32.49
N LYS A 469 3.08 29.37 31.91
CA LYS A 469 1.92 29.90 31.17
C LYS A 469 1.51 29.00 30.01
N ALA A 470 2.47 28.62 29.18
CA ALA A 470 2.20 27.74 28.03
C ALA A 470 1.78 26.33 28.45
N GLY A 471 2.40 25.80 29.51
CA GLY A 471 2.10 24.49 30.07
C GLY A 471 0.68 24.40 30.61
N TYR A 472 0.21 25.40 31.37
CA TYR A 472 -1.17 25.42 31.82
C TYR A 472 -2.19 25.54 30.70
N ILE A 473 -1.90 26.31 29.66
CA ILE A 473 -2.76 26.42 28.45
C ILE A 473 -2.81 25.08 27.73
N ALA A 474 -1.65 24.46 27.46
CA ALA A 474 -1.59 23.16 26.80
C ALA A 474 -2.29 22.06 27.62
N PHE A 475 -2.09 22.07 28.95
CA PHE A 475 -2.75 21.17 29.87
C PHE A 475 -4.27 21.35 29.84
N GLY A 476 -4.74 22.60 29.92
CA GLY A 476 -6.17 22.91 29.83
C GLY A 476 -6.81 22.44 28.54
N ILE A 477 -6.12 22.62 27.41
CA ILE A 477 -6.61 22.17 26.09
C ILE A 477 -6.66 20.63 26.03
N THR A 478 -5.61 19.94 26.43
CA THR A 478 -5.51 18.48 26.24
C THR A 478 -6.09 17.69 27.40
N ALA A 479 -5.57 17.84 28.61
CA ALA A 479 -6.06 17.16 29.79
C ALA A 479 -7.48 17.63 30.18
N GLY A 480 -7.78 18.91 30.01
CA GLY A 480 -9.13 19.47 30.23
C GLY A 480 -10.15 18.86 29.29
N PHE A 481 -9.80 18.67 27.99
CA PHE A 481 -10.68 17.99 27.05
C PHE A 481 -10.89 16.52 27.44
N CYS A 482 -9.83 15.81 27.82
CA CYS A 482 -9.96 14.42 28.32
C CYS A 482 -10.87 14.34 29.57
N LEU A 483 -10.74 15.30 30.51
CA LEU A 483 -11.59 15.37 31.68
C LEU A 483 -13.06 15.59 31.32
N LEU A 484 -13.33 16.49 30.39
CA LEU A 484 -14.70 16.75 29.90
C LEU A 484 -15.30 15.49 29.28
N CYS A 485 -14.58 14.78 28.42
CA CYS A 485 -15.04 13.53 27.82
C CYS A 485 -15.26 12.42 28.85
N ALA A 486 -14.42 12.36 29.90
CA ALA A 486 -14.60 11.40 30.99
C ALA A 486 -15.84 11.66 31.85
N LEU A 487 -16.15 12.93 32.11
CA LEU A 487 -17.29 13.34 32.95
C LEU A 487 -18.60 13.36 32.15
N ILE A 488 -18.55 13.80 30.90
CA ILE A 488 -19.73 14.02 30.05
C ILE A 488 -19.49 13.36 28.68
N PRO A 489 -19.55 12.01 28.57
CA PRO A 489 -19.27 11.29 27.32
C PRO A 489 -20.16 11.74 26.15
N GLY A 490 -21.40 12.12 26.42
CA GLY A 490 -22.35 12.60 25.42
C GLY A 490 -21.88 13.80 24.59
N LEU A 491 -20.83 14.51 25.03
CA LEU A 491 -20.18 15.55 24.21
C LEU A 491 -19.50 14.98 22.96
N ALA A 492 -19.17 13.70 22.94
CA ALA A 492 -18.52 13.07 21.81
C ALA A 492 -19.50 12.84 20.63
N GLY A 493 -20.80 12.67 20.91
CA GLY A 493 -21.83 12.46 19.89
C GLY A 493 -22.88 11.44 20.29
N SER A 494 -23.59 10.88 19.30
CA SER A 494 -24.69 9.92 19.51
C SER A 494 -24.24 8.52 19.90
N PHE A 495 -23.00 8.15 19.62
CA PHE A 495 -22.45 6.78 19.74
C PHE A 495 -23.13 5.74 18.84
N THR A 496 -23.83 6.20 17.79
CA THR A 496 -24.46 5.34 16.77
C THR A 496 -23.70 5.46 15.45
N GLY A 497 -23.54 4.35 14.73
CA GLY A 497 -22.87 4.29 13.45
C GLY A 497 -23.67 3.53 12.41
N SER A 498 -23.17 3.46 11.17
CA SER A 498 -23.84 2.74 10.05
C SER A 498 -24.05 1.25 10.34
N ALA A 499 -23.17 0.62 11.10
CA ALA A 499 -23.27 -0.79 11.48
C ALA A 499 -24.43 -1.09 12.46
N ASP A 500 -25.04 -0.07 13.05
CA ASP A 500 -26.17 -0.22 13.96
C ASP A 500 -27.53 -0.28 13.22
N ALA A 501 -27.53 0.10 11.94
CA ALA A 501 -28.73 0.11 11.12
C ALA A 501 -29.31 -1.31 10.98
N GLY A 502 -30.60 -1.46 11.29
CA GLY A 502 -31.28 -2.76 11.24
C GLY A 502 -31.04 -3.67 12.43
N GLN A 503 -30.22 -3.26 13.41
CA GLN A 503 -30.04 -4.01 14.66
C GLN A 503 -31.20 -3.72 15.65
N PRO A 504 -31.54 -4.69 16.53
CA PRO A 504 -32.54 -4.44 17.58
C PRO A 504 -32.12 -3.29 18.52
N ASP A 505 -33.06 -2.39 18.85
CA ASP A 505 -32.80 -1.22 19.69
C ASP A 505 -32.13 -1.56 21.02
N ILE A 506 -32.55 -2.65 21.66
CA ILE A 506 -31.98 -3.12 22.95
C ILE A 506 -30.47 -3.48 22.81
N LEU A 507 -30.03 -3.98 21.65
CA LEU A 507 -28.64 -4.28 21.37
C LEU A 507 -27.86 -2.99 21.11
N VAL A 508 -28.46 -2.06 20.37
CA VAL A 508 -27.87 -0.75 20.08
C VAL A 508 -27.68 0.04 21.37
N ASP A 509 -28.67 0.05 22.29
CA ASP A 509 -28.55 0.71 23.59
C ASP A 509 -27.42 0.12 24.45
N ALA A 510 -27.26 -1.20 24.44
CA ALA A 510 -26.15 -1.86 25.15
C ALA A 510 -24.79 -1.51 24.53
N LEU A 511 -24.70 -1.46 23.19
CA LEU A 511 -23.48 -1.02 22.47
C LEU A 511 -23.13 0.44 22.77
N ILE A 512 -24.11 1.33 22.81
CA ILE A 512 -23.93 2.74 23.19
C ILE A 512 -23.32 2.85 24.59
N ALA A 513 -23.87 2.09 25.55
CA ALA A 513 -23.34 2.08 26.93
C ALA A 513 -21.88 1.60 26.96
N ASP A 514 -21.55 0.54 26.23
CA ASP A 514 -20.18 0.01 26.13
C ASP A 514 -19.22 1.00 25.44
N ARG A 515 -19.63 1.63 24.32
CA ARG A 515 -18.86 2.68 23.63
C ARG A 515 -18.56 3.88 24.52
N GLN A 516 -19.54 4.31 25.32
CA GLN A 516 -19.36 5.37 26.34
C GLN A 516 -18.38 4.94 27.43
N ALA A 517 -18.44 3.69 27.91
CA ALA A 517 -17.53 3.16 28.90
C ALA A 517 -16.08 3.10 28.36
N LEU A 518 -15.90 2.69 27.10
CA LEU A 518 -14.59 2.69 26.42
C LEU A 518 -14.02 4.10 26.30
N LEU A 519 -14.84 5.07 25.89
CA LEU A 519 -14.44 6.49 25.83
C LEU A 519 -13.98 6.99 27.18
N LYS A 520 -14.78 6.78 28.23
CA LYS A 520 -14.43 7.20 29.61
C LYS A 520 -13.10 6.63 30.08
N LYS A 521 -12.90 5.34 29.88
CA LYS A 521 -11.67 4.64 30.25
C LYS A 521 -10.45 5.26 29.56
N ASP A 522 -10.54 5.53 28.25
CA ASP A 522 -9.42 6.07 27.49
C ASP A 522 -9.19 7.57 27.73
N ALA A 523 -10.24 8.32 27.96
CA ALA A 523 -10.13 9.72 28.38
C ALA A 523 -9.40 9.85 29.73
N ILE A 524 -9.71 8.98 30.70
CA ILE A 524 -9.01 8.92 32.00
C ILE A 524 -7.54 8.50 31.79
N HIS A 525 -7.29 7.49 30.95
CA HIS A 525 -5.92 7.05 30.64
C HIS A 525 -5.08 8.20 30.08
N SER A 526 -5.56 8.90 29.06
CA SER A 526 -4.88 10.04 28.46
C SER A 526 -4.69 11.19 29.46
N LEU A 527 -5.71 11.50 30.27
CA LEU A 527 -5.64 12.49 31.34
C LEU A 527 -4.53 12.19 32.35
N LEU A 528 -4.43 10.95 32.82
CA LEU A 528 -3.42 10.54 33.79
C LEU A 528 -1.99 10.65 33.23
N LEU A 529 -1.76 10.24 32.00
CA LEU A 529 -0.46 10.31 31.36
C LEU A 529 0.00 11.76 31.14
N ILE A 530 -0.90 12.62 30.62
CA ILE A 530 -0.61 14.06 30.48
C ILE A 530 -0.32 14.70 31.83
N SER A 531 -1.11 14.37 32.85
CA SER A 531 -0.91 14.89 34.20
C SER A 531 0.42 14.46 34.79
N ALA A 532 0.79 13.18 34.65
CA ALA A 532 2.07 12.65 35.09
C ALA A 532 3.26 13.39 34.43
N LEU A 533 3.21 13.56 33.10
CA LEU A 533 4.26 14.30 32.40
C LEU A 533 4.31 15.76 32.84
N PHE A 534 3.16 16.43 32.95
CA PHE A 534 3.13 17.85 33.33
C PHE A 534 3.68 18.06 34.76
N VAL A 535 3.34 17.21 35.70
CA VAL A 535 3.89 17.23 37.06
C VAL A 535 5.40 17.01 37.06
N LEU A 536 5.90 16.06 36.27
CA LEU A 536 7.35 15.81 36.12
C LEU A 536 8.07 17.04 35.58
N LEU A 537 7.49 17.70 34.55
CA LEU A 537 8.08 18.94 34.00
C LEU A 537 8.08 20.07 35.02
N ILE A 538 7.01 20.28 35.78
CA ILE A 538 6.95 21.28 36.85
C ILE A 538 8.02 20.97 37.92
N TRP A 539 8.15 19.70 38.30
CA TRP A 539 9.15 19.28 39.27
C TRP A 539 10.58 19.59 38.84
N ALA A 540 10.87 19.38 37.57
CA ALA A 540 12.19 19.68 37.00
C ALA A 540 12.56 21.18 37.09
N PHE A 541 11.57 22.07 37.01
CA PHE A 541 11.75 23.53 37.15
C PHE A 541 11.76 24.03 38.61
N ARG A 542 11.57 23.18 39.63
CA ARG A 542 11.72 23.61 41.02
C ARG A 542 13.16 23.98 41.32
N LYS A 543 13.38 25.12 42.00
CA LYS A 543 14.70 25.52 42.45
C LYS A 543 15.23 24.44 43.44
N PRO A 544 16.52 24.08 43.39
CA PRO A 544 17.15 23.32 44.49
C PRO A 544 16.93 24.02 45.83
N LYS A 545 16.82 23.28 46.93
CA LYS A 545 16.79 23.89 48.29
C LYS A 545 18.06 24.74 48.47
N ALA A 546 17.95 25.77 49.29
CA ALA A 546 19.03 26.76 49.51
C ALA A 546 20.35 26.14 49.93
N ASP A 547 20.33 25.02 50.64
CA ASP A 547 21.51 24.28 51.08
C ASP A 547 22.25 23.53 49.94
N ALA A 548 21.63 23.35 48.78
CA ALA A 548 22.20 22.79 47.57
C ALA A 548 22.55 23.85 46.52
N ALA A 549 22.47 25.13 46.86
CA ALA A 549 22.68 26.25 45.92
C ALA A 549 24.16 26.63 45.66
N GLY A 550 25.11 25.83 46.14
CA GLY A 550 26.54 25.95 45.85
C GLY A 550 26.89 25.55 44.40
N PRO A 551 28.17 25.41 44.06
CA PRO A 551 28.67 25.03 42.74
C PRO A 551 28.01 23.80 42.12
N ASN A 552 27.38 22.96 42.93
CA ASN A 552 26.67 21.74 42.54
C ASN A 552 25.21 21.94 42.13
N GLY A 553 24.63 23.13 42.24
CA GLY A 553 23.21 23.38 41.93
C GLY A 553 22.88 23.16 40.44
N SER A 554 23.82 23.42 39.55
CA SER A 554 23.69 23.12 38.12
C SER A 554 23.72 21.62 37.85
N ALA A 555 24.55 20.86 38.56
CA ALA A 555 24.63 19.41 38.44
C ALA A 555 23.35 18.70 38.93
N VAL A 556 22.76 19.15 40.03
CA VAL A 556 21.47 18.63 40.55
C VAL A 556 20.35 18.89 39.54
N ARG A 557 20.32 20.05 38.91
CA ARG A 557 19.30 20.39 37.92
C ARG A 557 19.46 19.58 36.63
N PHE A 558 20.69 19.40 36.18
CA PHE A 558 21.01 18.51 35.05
C PHE A 558 20.60 17.07 35.33
N GLY A 559 20.84 16.57 36.55
CA GLY A 559 20.39 15.24 36.97
C GLY A 559 18.86 15.10 36.91
N ARG A 560 18.10 16.10 37.35
CA ARG A 560 16.62 16.10 37.28
C ARG A 560 16.11 16.06 35.84
N MET A 561 16.71 16.86 34.93
CA MET A 561 16.31 16.86 33.51
C MET A 561 16.61 15.51 32.85
N SER A 562 17.70 14.85 33.23
CA SER A 562 17.99 13.49 32.74
C SER A 562 16.98 12.48 33.24
N ILE A 563 16.54 12.57 34.50
CA ILE A 563 15.47 11.72 35.06
C ILE A 563 14.15 11.94 34.30
N VAL A 564 13.80 13.18 34.03
CA VAL A 564 12.59 13.50 33.23
C VAL A 564 12.69 12.90 31.83
N ALA A 565 13.86 12.97 31.17
CA ALA A 565 14.03 12.37 29.84
C ALA A 565 13.81 10.86 29.86
N VAL A 566 14.35 10.16 30.85
CA VAL A 566 14.14 8.72 31.02
C VAL A 566 12.68 8.41 31.32
N ALA A 567 12.07 9.18 32.24
CA ALA A 567 10.65 9.01 32.56
C ALA A 567 9.74 9.21 31.33
N VAL A 568 10.04 10.18 30.48
CA VAL A 568 9.30 10.41 29.22
C VAL A 568 9.40 9.20 28.29
N ILE A 569 10.59 8.57 28.16
CA ILE A 569 10.75 7.36 27.37
C ILE A 569 9.78 6.27 27.85
N PHE A 570 9.72 6.03 29.15
CA PHE A 570 8.81 5.04 29.74
C PHE A 570 7.34 5.41 29.58
N LEU A 571 6.97 6.67 29.80
CA LEU A 571 5.60 7.12 29.67
C LEU A 571 5.10 7.02 28.23
N VAL A 572 5.91 7.44 27.26
CA VAL A 572 5.56 7.31 25.82
C VAL A 572 5.44 5.84 25.42
N TRP A 573 6.34 4.99 25.93
CA TRP A 573 6.27 3.55 25.67
C TRP A 573 4.99 2.94 26.26
N ILE A 574 4.68 3.21 27.53
CA ILE A 574 3.46 2.70 28.18
C ILE A 574 2.21 3.18 27.45
N ASP A 575 2.16 4.46 27.11
CA ASP A 575 1.06 5.08 26.37
C ASP A 575 0.76 4.31 25.06
N LEU A 576 1.73 4.26 24.18
CA LEU A 576 1.55 3.70 22.85
C LEU A 576 1.49 2.18 22.83
N ALA A 577 2.32 1.51 23.64
CA ALA A 577 2.33 0.05 23.68
C ALA A 577 1.02 -0.52 24.27
N SER A 578 0.43 0.13 25.27
CA SER A 578 -0.83 -0.32 25.86
C SER A 578 -1.99 -0.25 24.87
N VAL A 579 -2.03 0.80 24.04
CA VAL A 579 -3.03 0.95 22.98
C VAL A 579 -2.70 0.04 21.79
N GLY A 580 -1.44 -0.01 21.37
CA GLY A 580 -0.99 -0.86 20.25
C GLY A 580 -1.27 -2.35 20.47
N LYS A 581 -1.17 -2.82 21.73
CA LYS A 581 -1.48 -4.21 22.09
C LYS A 581 -2.96 -4.59 21.95
N ARG A 582 -3.87 -3.63 21.83
CA ARG A 582 -5.28 -3.91 21.51
C ARG A 582 -5.42 -4.41 20.06
N TYR A 583 -4.57 -3.91 19.15
CA TYR A 583 -4.63 -4.17 17.71
C TYR A 583 -3.62 -5.20 17.23
N LEU A 584 -2.51 -5.39 17.95
CA LEU A 584 -1.53 -6.43 17.64
C LEU A 584 -1.08 -7.12 18.94
N ASN A 585 -1.73 -8.23 19.27
CA ASN A 585 -1.49 -9.01 20.48
C ASN A 585 -1.25 -10.49 20.15
N LYS A 586 -1.08 -11.33 21.17
CA LYS A 586 -0.73 -12.75 21.03
C LYS A 586 -1.76 -13.57 20.23
N SER A 587 -3.04 -13.17 20.21
CA SER A 587 -4.10 -13.91 19.52
C SER A 587 -4.02 -13.76 18.00
N HIS A 588 -3.31 -12.76 17.51
CA HIS A 588 -3.08 -12.52 16.08
C HIS A 588 -1.89 -13.32 15.52
N PHE A 589 -1.19 -14.12 16.36
CA PHE A 589 -0.05 -14.90 15.91
C PHE A 589 -0.39 -16.38 15.85
N VAL A 590 -0.13 -16.99 14.71
CA VAL A 590 -0.36 -18.41 14.42
C VAL A 590 0.95 -19.10 14.03
N THR A 591 0.95 -20.43 14.01
CA THR A 591 2.08 -21.15 13.42
C THR A 591 2.03 -21.03 11.88
N PRO A 592 3.17 -21.16 11.17
CA PRO A 592 3.15 -21.20 9.70
C PRO A 592 2.25 -22.31 9.15
N LYS A 593 2.14 -23.45 9.84
CA LYS A 593 1.25 -24.55 9.45
C LYS A 593 -0.23 -24.15 9.55
N ASP A 594 -0.63 -23.53 10.66
CA ASP A 594 -2.03 -23.08 10.82
C ASP A 594 -2.39 -22.02 9.78
N PHE A 595 -1.42 -21.16 9.41
CA PHE A 595 -1.62 -20.18 8.36
C PHE A 595 -1.81 -20.83 6.97
N THR A 596 -1.04 -21.88 6.67
CA THR A 596 -1.15 -22.58 5.38
C THR A 596 -2.38 -23.49 5.29
N ALA A 597 -2.98 -23.85 6.41
CA ALA A 597 -4.23 -24.63 6.42
C ALA A 597 -5.41 -23.93 5.71
N HIS A 598 -5.35 -22.60 5.54
CA HIS A 598 -6.32 -21.86 4.72
C HIS A 598 -6.33 -22.25 3.23
N TYR A 599 -5.25 -22.90 2.76
CA TYR A 599 -5.08 -23.29 1.36
C TYR A 599 -5.16 -24.81 1.17
N GLU A 600 -5.66 -25.55 2.17
CA GLU A 600 -6.02 -26.93 1.95
C GLU A 600 -7.20 -26.99 0.96
N PRO A 601 -7.14 -27.81 -0.09
CA PRO A 601 -8.19 -27.86 -1.10
C PRO A 601 -9.52 -28.30 -0.47
N ARG A 602 -10.59 -27.66 -0.88
CA ARG A 602 -11.96 -28.07 -0.54
C ARG A 602 -12.33 -29.28 -1.37
N LEU A 603 -13.36 -30.02 -0.99
CA LEU A 603 -13.86 -31.20 -1.76
C LEU A 603 -14.15 -30.82 -3.22
N VAL A 604 -14.77 -29.64 -3.42
CA VAL A 604 -15.07 -29.12 -4.76
C VAL A 604 -13.80 -28.88 -5.58
N ASP A 605 -12.73 -28.35 -4.95
CA ASP A 605 -11.45 -28.10 -5.62
C ASP A 605 -10.78 -29.43 -6.03
N GLU A 606 -10.84 -30.46 -5.17
CA GLU A 606 -10.31 -31.79 -5.48
C GLU A 606 -11.03 -32.44 -6.69
N ILE A 607 -12.35 -32.26 -6.79
CA ILE A 607 -13.13 -32.75 -7.92
C ILE A 607 -12.74 -32.04 -9.21
N ILE A 608 -12.61 -30.70 -9.18
CA ILE A 608 -12.22 -29.92 -10.36
C ILE A 608 -10.81 -30.27 -10.83
N HIS A 609 -9.89 -30.56 -9.92
CA HIS A 609 -8.51 -30.92 -10.25
C HIS A 609 -8.39 -32.29 -10.98
N LEU A 610 -9.46 -33.10 -11.05
CA LEU A 610 -9.48 -34.30 -11.86
C LEU A 610 -9.63 -34.02 -13.36
N ASP A 611 -9.96 -32.81 -13.75
CA ASP A 611 -10.05 -32.41 -15.15
C ASP A 611 -8.65 -32.26 -15.79
N GLU A 612 -8.39 -32.98 -16.85
CA GLU A 612 -7.11 -32.98 -17.59
C GLU A 612 -6.96 -31.81 -18.56
N ASP A 613 -8.00 -30.97 -18.76
CA ASP A 613 -7.91 -29.78 -19.60
C ASP A 613 -6.85 -28.82 -19.02
N PRO A 614 -5.83 -28.43 -19.79
CA PRO A 614 -4.74 -27.64 -19.25
C PRO A 614 -5.12 -26.20 -18.90
N ASN A 615 -6.25 -25.68 -19.42
CA ASN A 615 -6.61 -24.28 -19.25
C ASN A 615 -8.13 -24.02 -19.34
N TYR A 616 -8.77 -23.99 -18.22
CA TYR A 616 -10.15 -23.54 -18.03
C TYR A 616 -10.21 -22.54 -16.87
N ARG A 617 -11.34 -21.84 -16.72
CA ARG A 617 -11.57 -20.94 -15.60
C ARG A 617 -12.74 -21.38 -14.75
N VAL A 618 -12.69 -20.96 -13.50
CA VAL A 618 -13.68 -21.25 -12.48
C VAL A 618 -14.35 -19.94 -12.04
N LEU A 619 -15.66 -19.96 -11.92
CA LEU A 619 -16.48 -18.93 -11.30
C LEU A 619 -16.87 -19.39 -9.89
N ASP A 620 -16.25 -18.86 -8.84
CA ASP A 620 -16.59 -19.21 -7.47
C ASP A 620 -17.51 -18.14 -6.88
N ILE A 621 -18.77 -18.52 -6.65
CA ILE A 621 -19.79 -17.67 -6.02
C ILE A 621 -20.07 -18.07 -4.57
N SER A 622 -19.37 -19.07 -4.04
CA SER A 622 -19.42 -19.46 -2.63
C SER A 622 -18.71 -18.44 -1.71
N VAL A 623 -17.90 -17.57 -2.29
CA VAL A 623 -17.14 -16.50 -1.65
C VAL A 623 -17.50 -15.14 -2.28
N ASN A 624 -16.91 -14.06 -1.81
CA ASN A 624 -17.04 -12.78 -2.52
C ASN A 624 -16.22 -12.83 -3.82
N THR A 625 -16.87 -13.16 -4.93
CA THR A 625 -16.25 -13.48 -6.22
C THR A 625 -15.16 -12.48 -6.66
N PHE A 626 -15.36 -11.19 -6.45
CA PHE A 626 -14.45 -10.12 -6.91
C PHE A 626 -13.61 -9.48 -5.79
N ASN A 627 -13.71 -10.01 -4.56
CA ASN A 627 -13.00 -9.48 -3.39
C ASN A 627 -12.34 -10.60 -2.54
N ASP A 628 -12.26 -11.81 -3.04
CA ASP A 628 -11.56 -12.93 -2.41
C ASP A 628 -10.55 -13.52 -3.39
N ALA A 629 -9.40 -13.96 -2.89
CA ALA A 629 -8.32 -14.54 -3.69
C ALA A 629 -7.96 -15.97 -3.26
N ILE A 630 -8.67 -16.58 -2.33
CA ILE A 630 -8.39 -17.96 -1.91
C ILE A 630 -8.64 -18.92 -3.06
N GLN A 631 -9.71 -18.71 -3.82
CA GLN A 631 -10.04 -19.47 -5.03
C GLN A 631 -8.88 -19.43 -6.05
N SER A 632 -8.19 -18.28 -6.19
CA SER A 632 -7.07 -18.10 -7.11
C SER A 632 -5.81 -18.89 -6.71
N TYR A 633 -5.78 -19.48 -5.52
CA TYR A 633 -4.71 -20.38 -5.09
C TYR A 633 -4.80 -21.74 -5.79
N HIS A 634 -6.03 -22.19 -6.05
CA HIS A 634 -6.32 -23.52 -6.59
C HIS A 634 -6.63 -23.51 -8.09
N HIS A 635 -7.23 -22.42 -8.58
CA HIS A 635 -7.78 -22.36 -9.92
C HIS A 635 -7.40 -21.07 -10.65
N LYS A 636 -7.50 -21.11 -11.97
CA LYS A 636 -7.60 -19.94 -12.83
C LYS A 636 -9.03 -19.44 -12.72
N CYS A 637 -9.22 -18.17 -12.32
CA CYS A 637 -10.53 -17.68 -11.91
C CYS A 637 -11.02 -16.53 -12.79
N ILE A 638 -12.35 -16.50 -12.98
CA ILE A 638 -13.06 -15.31 -13.49
C ILE A 638 -13.09 -14.23 -12.43
N GLY A 639 -13.23 -14.59 -11.16
CA GLY A 639 -13.13 -13.71 -10.02
C GLY A 639 -11.70 -13.44 -9.54
N GLY A 640 -11.57 -12.99 -8.31
CA GLY A 640 -10.30 -12.74 -7.65
C GLY A 640 -10.28 -11.43 -6.84
N TYR A 641 -9.10 -11.06 -6.35
CA TYR A 641 -8.89 -9.80 -5.65
C TYR A 641 -7.70 -9.04 -6.25
N SER A 642 -7.94 -7.86 -6.79
CA SER A 642 -6.86 -6.92 -7.15
C SER A 642 -7.37 -5.47 -7.16
N PRO A 643 -6.68 -4.54 -6.46
CA PRO A 643 -7.00 -3.13 -6.51
C PRO A 643 -6.51 -2.45 -7.81
N VAL A 644 -5.92 -3.21 -8.71
CA VAL A 644 -5.32 -2.76 -9.98
C VAL A 644 -5.67 -3.70 -11.14
N LYS A 645 -6.87 -4.30 -11.10
CA LYS A 645 -7.35 -5.08 -12.24
C LYS A 645 -7.53 -4.21 -13.49
N LEU A 646 -7.55 -4.82 -14.65
CA LEU A 646 -7.77 -4.12 -15.92
C LEU A 646 -9.13 -3.42 -15.92
N GLN A 647 -9.20 -2.19 -16.43
CA GLN A 647 -10.45 -1.43 -16.47
C GLN A 647 -11.49 -2.12 -17.34
N ARG A 648 -11.11 -2.60 -18.52
CA ARG A 648 -12.03 -3.33 -19.43
C ARG A 648 -12.63 -4.58 -18.77
N TYR A 649 -11.87 -5.24 -17.87
CA TYR A 649 -12.43 -6.35 -17.09
C TYR A 649 -13.44 -5.89 -16.03
N GLN A 650 -13.18 -4.74 -15.38
CA GLN A 650 -14.15 -4.13 -14.48
C GLN A 650 -15.44 -3.77 -15.22
N ASP A 651 -15.33 -3.25 -16.45
CA ASP A 651 -16.50 -2.92 -17.26
C ASP A 651 -17.35 -4.17 -17.61
N LEU A 652 -16.70 -5.34 -17.84
CA LEU A 652 -17.42 -6.61 -17.99
C LEU A 652 -18.09 -7.08 -16.70
N ILE A 653 -17.43 -6.89 -15.56
CA ILE A 653 -18.01 -7.23 -14.25
C ILE A 653 -19.30 -6.40 -14.04
N ASP A 654 -19.20 -5.09 -14.28
CA ASP A 654 -20.29 -4.15 -13.97
C ASP A 654 -21.48 -4.29 -14.93
N ARG A 655 -21.25 -4.67 -16.19
CA ARG A 655 -22.29 -4.74 -17.20
C ARG A 655 -22.89 -6.13 -17.43
N TYR A 656 -22.09 -7.18 -17.21
CA TYR A 656 -22.49 -8.56 -17.61
C TYR A 656 -22.26 -9.61 -16.52
N ILE A 657 -21.03 -9.76 -16.03
CA ILE A 657 -20.72 -10.92 -15.16
C ILE A 657 -21.55 -10.89 -13.87
N THR A 658 -21.83 -9.68 -13.34
CA THR A 658 -22.68 -9.55 -12.13
C THR A 658 -24.10 -10.02 -12.41
N GLU A 659 -24.68 -9.71 -13.56
CA GLU A 659 -26.01 -10.19 -13.95
C GLU A 659 -25.99 -11.69 -14.21
N GLU A 660 -25.00 -12.20 -14.91
CA GLU A 660 -24.83 -13.66 -15.13
C GLU A 660 -24.69 -14.44 -13.80
N ILE A 661 -24.12 -13.85 -12.76
CA ILE A 661 -24.11 -14.45 -11.41
C ILE A 661 -25.53 -14.52 -10.83
N TYR A 662 -26.39 -13.52 -11.05
CA TYR A 662 -27.79 -13.58 -10.63
C TYR A 662 -28.55 -14.66 -11.39
N ASP A 663 -28.29 -14.85 -12.69
CA ASP A 663 -28.87 -15.94 -13.47
C ASP A 663 -28.49 -17.32 -12.89
N VAL A 664 -27.26 -17.47 -12.37
CA VAL A 664 -26.86 -18.69 -11.66
C VAL A 664 -27.65 -18.86 -10.37
N TYR A 665 -27.83 -17.79 -9.58
CA TYR A 665 -28.66 -17.89 -8.35
C TYR A 665 -30.11 -18.26 -8.66
N ASP A 666 -30.71 -17.73 -9.72
CA ASP A 666 -32.05 -18.05 -10.16
C ASP A 666 -32.17 -19.54 -10.57
N ALA A 667 -31.13 -20.08 -11.24
CA ALA A 667 -31.07 -21.51 -11.58
C ALA A 667 -30.96 -22.40 -10.32
N VAL A 668 -30.20 -21.94 -9.32
CA VAL A 668 -30.02 -22.65 -8.04
C VAL A 668 -31.29 -22.66 -7.19
N GLU A 669 -32.04 -21.52 -7.15
CA GLU A 669 -33.25 -21.39 -6.32
C GLU A 669 -34.31 -22.41 -6.68
N ASN A 670 -34.35 -22.83 -7.94
CA ASN A 670 -35.39 -23.77 -8.46
C ASN A 670 -34.90 -25.22 -8.61
N ALA A 671 -33.70 -25.57 -8.14
CA ALA A 671 -33.08 -26.86 -8.32
C ALA A 671 -32.78 -27.55 -6.96
N GLU A 672 -32.98 -28.90 -6.91
CA GLU A 672 -32.64 -29.71 -5.76
C GLU A 672 -31.29 -30.43 -5.92
N THR A 673 -30.77 -30.56 -7.15
CA THR A 673 -29.55 -31.26 -7.49
C THR A 673 -28.65 -30.42 -8.39
N VAL A 674 -27.35 -30.70 -8.39
CA VAL A 674 -26.38 -30.06 -9.28
C VAL A 674 -26.74 -30.26 -10.75
N GLN A 675 -27.21 -31.44 -11.13
CA GLN A 675 -27.66 -31.77 -12.49
C GLN A 675 -28.84 -30.91 -12.93
N GLU A 676 -29.76 -30.62 -12.02
CA GLU A 676 -30.89 -29.71 -12.30
C GLU A 676 -30.43 -28.28 -12.48
N VAL A 677 -29.44 -27.81 -11.68
CA VAL A 677 -28.82 -26.50 -11.89
C VAL A 677 -28.17 -26.45 -13.27
N GLU A 678 -27.37 -27.45 -13.64
CA GLU A 678 -26.71 -27.51 -14.98
C GLU A 678 -27.72 -27.49 -16.12
N ALA A 679 -28.88 -28.14 -15.97
CA ALA A 679 -29.91 -28.15 -16.99
C ALA A 679 -30.73 -26.85 -17.06
N ALA A 680 -30.79 -26.11 -15.96
CA ALA A 680 -31.51 -24.84 -15.85
C ALA A 680 -30.67 -23.61 -16.18
N LEU A 681 -29.31 -23.76 -16.25
CA LEU A 681 -28.43 -22.65 -16.57
C LEU A 681 -28.75 -22.04 -17.95
N PRO A 682 -28.97 -20.74 -18.08
CA PRO A 682 -28.95 -20.06 -19.37
C PRO A 682 -27.52 -20.01 -19.93
N GLU A 683 -27.38 -19.57 -21.19
CA GLU A 683 -26.08 -19.26 -21.75
C GLU A 683 -25.50 -18.03 -21.04
N LEU A 684 -24.50 -18.23 -20.17
CA LEU A 684 -23.74 -17.16 -19.54
C LEU A 684 -22.68 -16.69 -20.54
N LYS A 685 -23.03 -15.74 -21.41
CA LYS A 685 -22.21 -15.36 -22.58
C LYS A 685 -20.77 -14.99 -22.22
N VAL A 686 -20.60 -14.09 -21.24
CA VAL A 686 -19.30 -13.55 -20.85
C VAL A 686 -18.50 -14.61 -20.07
N VAL A 687 -19.13 -15.31 -19.15
CA VAL A 687 -18.50 -16.45 -18.44
C VAL A 687 -18.08 -17.53 -19.45
N SER A 688 -18.90 -17.79 -20.46
CA SER A 688 -18.62 -18.84 -21.48
C SER A 688 -17.49 -18.45 -22.42
N MET A 689 -17.44 -17.19 -22.91
CA MET A 689 -16.34 -16.71 -23.75
C MET A 689 -15.00 -16.64 -23.01
N LEU A 690 -15.05 -16.44 -21.67
CA LEU A 690 -13.88 -16.51 -20.79
C LEU A 690 -13.48 -17.97 -20.45
N ASN A 691 -14.08 -18.97 -21.08
CA ASN A 691 -13.90 -20.40 -20.78
C ASN A 691 -14.19 -20.75 -19.30
N GLY A 692 -15.24 -20.15 -18.73
CA GLY A 692 -15.73 -20.47 -17.40
C GLY A 692 -16.40 -21.82 -17.39
N LYS A 693 -15.62 -22.88 -17.17
CA LYS A 693 -16.05 -24.29 -17.30
C LYS A 693 -16.77 -24.79 -16.06
N TYR A 694 -16.39 -24.30 -14.89
CA TYR A 694 -16.96 -24.71 -13.61
C TYR A 694 -17.46 -23.52 -12.79
N ILE A 695 -18.57 -23.73 -12.09
CA ILE A 695 -19.15 -22.79 -11.13
C ILE A 695 -19.17 -23.47 -9.75
N ILE A 696 -18.63 -22.80 -8.73
CA ILE A 696 -18.60 -23.28 -7.35
C ILE A 696 -19.70 -22.59 -6.55
N LEU A 697 -20.65 -23.37 -6.07
CA LEU A 697 -21.76 -22.91 -5.22
C LEU A 697 -21.45 -23.02 -3.72
N GLY A 698 -20.56 -23.93 -3.32
CA GLY A 698 -20.18 -24.19 -1.94
C GLY A 698 -19.03 -25.16 -1.82
N SER A 699 -18.36 -25.19 -0.66
CA SER A 699 -17.17 -25.99 -0.40
C SER A 699 -17.40 -27.50 -0.46
N ASP A 700 -18.62 -27.95 -0.08
CA ASP A 700 -18.98 -29.34 0.14
C ASP A 700 -19.91 -29.92 -0.98
N PHE A 701 -20.18 -29.08 -2.00
CA PHE A 701 -21.00 -29.48 -3.14
C PHE A 701 -20.11 -29.87 -4.33
N SER A 702 -20.64 -30.70 -5.23
CA SER A 702 -20.00 -30.92 -6.52
C SER A 702 -20.01 -29.62 -7.33
N PRO A 703 -18.97 -29.31 -8.15
CA PRO A 703 -19.00 -28.14 -9.01
C PRO A 703 -20.11 -28.28 -10.06
N VAL A 704 -20.74 -27.17 -10.39
CA VAL A 704 -21.68 -27.09 -11.52
C VAL A 704 -20.85 -26.91 -12.80
N ARG A 705 -21.10 -27.72 -13.82
CA ARG A 705 -20.46 -27.60 -15.12
C ARG A 705 -21.23 -26.62 -15.99
N ASN A 706 -20.54 -25.65 -16.59
CA ASN A 706 -21.13 -24.79 -17.59
C ASN A 706 -21.11 -25.49 -18.97
N PRO A 707 -22.25 -25.90 -19.52
CA PRO A 707 -22.30 -26.64 -20.79
C PRO A 707 -22.01 -25.72 -22.01
N TYR A 708 -22.05 -24.40 -21.80
CA TYR A 708 -21.85 -23.38 -22.85
C TYR A 708 -20.43 -22.84 -22.94
N ALA A 709 -19.47 -23.28 -22.12
CA ALA A 709 -18.07 -22.81 -22.16
C ALA A 709 -17.48 -23.01 -23.57
N TYR A 710 -16.84 -21.95 -24.13
CA TYR A 710 -16.38 -21.97 -25.53
C TYR A 710 -15.10 -22.75 -25.74
N GLY A 711 -14.37 -23.09 -24.70
CA GLY A 711 -13.05 -23.72 -24.74
C GLY A 711 -11.94 -22.69 -24.87
N ASN A 712 -10.72 -23.15 -25.19
CA ASN A 712 -9.53 -22.32 -25.20
C ASN A 712 -9.36 -21.45 -26.44
N ALA A 713 -9.91 -21.90 -27.57
CA ALA A 713 -9.86 -21.18 -28.85
C ALA A 713 -10.96 -21.66 -29.80
N TRP A 714 -11.43 -20.82 -30.71
CA TRP A 714 -12.39 -21.14 -31.74
C TRP A 714 -12.24 -20.25 -32.97
N PHE A 715 -12.64 -20.73 -34.14
CA PHE A 715 -12.72 -19.96 -35.36
C PHE A 715 -14.07 -19.26 -35.46
N VAL A 716 -14.10 -18.07 -36.02
CA VAL A 716 -15.33 -17.30 -36.26
C VAL A 716 -15.58 -17.19 -37.78
N SER A 717 -16.87 -17.11 -38.15
CA SER A 717 -17.32 -16.96 -39.54
C SER A 717 -17.78 -15.54 -39.87
N ASP A 718 -18.07 -14.76 -38.84
CA ASP A 718 -18.59 -13.41 -39.00
C ASP A 718 -17.86 -12.42 -38.09
N PHE A 719 -17.96 -11.14 -38.39
CA PHE A 719 -17.47 -10.11 -37.49
C PHE A 719 -18.36 -8.86 -37.53
N VAL A 720 -18.40 -8.15 -36.40
CA VAL A 720 -19.07 -6.87 -36.23
C VAL A 720 -18.02 -5.80 -35.98
N PRO A 721 -17.87 -4.82 -36.90
CA PRO A 721 -16.99 -3.68 -36.66
C PRO A 721 -17.66 -2.69 -35.70
N ALA A 722 -17.00 -2.36 -34.61
CA ALA A 722 -17.44 -1.36 -33.65
C ALA A 722 -16.70 -0.03 -33.90
N ALA A 723 -17.42 1.08 -33.98
CA ALA A 723 -16.84 2.38 -34.29
C ALA A 723 -16.19 3.05 -33.04
N ASN A 724 -16.62 2.66 -31.86
CA ASN A 724 -16.16 3.22 -30.59
C ASN A 724 -16.29 2.18 -29.45
N PRO A 725 -15.68 2.41 -28.27
CA PRO A 725 -15.73 1.49 -27.15
C PRO A 725 -17.16 1.22 -26.62
N ASP A 726 -18.07 2.21 -26.65
CA ASP A 726 -19.45 2.02 -26.20
C ASP A 726 -20.21 1.03 -27.08
N GLU A 727 -20.01 1.09 -28.38
CA GLU A 727 -20.57 0.11 -29.32
C GLU A 727 -19.91 -1.27 -29.14
N GLU A 728 -18.58 -1.32 -28.98
CA GLU A 728 -17.84 -2.57 -28.82
C GLU A 728 -18.38 -3.40 -27.67
N ILE A 729 -18.58 -2.79 -26.49
CA ILE A 729 -19.11 -3.50 -25.33
C ILE A 729 -20.61 -3.79 -25.46
N ALA A 730 -21.41 -2.87 -26.04
CA ALA A 730 -22.85 -3.06 -26.19
C ALA A 730 -23.22 -4.19 -27.15
N PHE A 731 -22.42 -4.45 -28.17
CA PHE A 731 -22.67 -5.53 -29.12
C PHE A 731 -22.56 -6.95 -28.52
N ILE A 732 -21.89 -7.11 -27.36
CA ILE A 732 -21.81 -8.39 -26.65
C ILE A 732 -23.20 -8.98 -26.37
N GLU A 733 -24.19 -8.16 -25.98
CA GLU A 733 -25.55 -8.61 -25.68
C GLU A 733 -26.23 -9.29 -26.87
N GLY A 734 -26.08 -8.70 -28.06
CA GLY A 734 -26.75 -9.15 -29.28
C GLY A 734 -25.97 -10.15 -30.12
N ALA A 735 -24.66 -10.25 -30.00
CA ALA A 735 -23.83 -11.09 -30.87
C ALA A 735 -23.82 -12.56 -30.41
N GLY A 736 -23.73 -13.47 -31.38
CA GLY A 736 -23.43 -14.88 -31.15
C GLY A 736 -21.92 -15.09 -31.12
N LEU A 737 -21.28 -14.81 -29.97
CA LEU A 737 -19.80 -14.71 -29.83
C LEU A 737 -19.03 -15.99 -30.22
N ARG A 738 -19.72 -17.14 -30.30
CA ARG A 738 -19.10 -18.39 -30.78
C ARG A 738 -18.81 -18.40 -32.29
N THR A 739 -19.55 -17.61 -33.05
CA THR A 739 -19.41 -17.53 -34.51
C THR A 739 -19.06 -16.14 -35.03
N THR A 740 -19.26 -15.10 -34.20
CA THR A 740 -19.13 -13.71 -34.58
C THR A 740 -18.19 -12.97 -33.64
N ALA A 741 -17.12 -12.38 -34.16
CA ALA A 741 -16.21 -11.56 -33.39
C ALA A 741 -16.60 -10.07 -33.42
N ILE A 742 -16.54 -9.37 -32.30
CA ILE A 742 -16.69 -7.92 -32.23
C ILE A 742 -15.32 -7.27 -32.27
N ILE A 743 -15.03 -6.45 -33.27
CA ILE A 743 -13.71 -5.86 -33.49
C ILE A 743 -13.80 -4.33 -33.41
N GLY A 744 -13.11 -3.73 -32.47
CA GLY A 744 -13.00 -2.29 -32.33
C GLY A 744 -12.24 -1.61 -33.48
N ASN A 745 -12.52 -0.34 -33.71
CA ASN A 745 -11.89 0.44 -34.78
C ASN A 745 -10.37 0.64 -34.59
N ASP A 746 -9.85 0.41 -33.38
CA ASP A 746 -8.42 0.38 -33.06
C ASP A 746 -7.69 -0.72 -33.87
N PHE A 747 -8.41 -1.74 -34.32
CA PHE A 747 -7.92 -2.87 -35.11
C PHE A 747 -8.51 -2.88 -36.54
N ALA A 748 -8.56 -1.70 -37.19
CA ALA A 748 -9.07 -1.55 -38.54
C ALA A 748 -8.37 -2.49 -39.56
N TRP A 749 -7.07 -2.81 -39.31
CA TRP A 749 -6.35 -3.76 -40.16
C TRP A 749 -6.93 -5.18 -40.07
N ALA A 750 -7.35 -5.62 -38.85
CA ALA A 750 -7.98 -6.93 -38.66
C ALA A 750 -9.38 -6.96 -39.32
N GLN A 751 -10.15 -5.87 -39.19
CA GLN A 751 -11.44 -5.74 -39.90
C GLN A 751 -11.28 -5.82 -41.40
N GLU A 752 -10.22 -5.20 -41.96
CA GLU A 752 -9.94 -5.24 -43.39
C GLU A 752 -9.48 -6.63 -43.85
N ALA A 753 -8.61 -7.28 -43.06
CA ALA A 753 -8.18 -8.65 -43.33
C ALA A 753 -9.40 -9.60 -43.35
N MET A 754 -10.28 -9.51 -42.33
CA MET A 754 -11.47 -10.35 -42.24
C MET A 754 -12.47 -10.11 -43.38
N LYS A 755 -12.65 -8.88 -43.88
CA LYS A 755 -13.48 -8.59 -45.06
C LYS A 755 -12.99 -9.30 -46.31
N ASN A 756 -11.70 -9.49 -46.42
CA ASN A 756 -11.08 -10.10 -47.61
C ASN A 756 -11.01 -11.63 -47.54
N MET A 757 -11.34 -12.24 -46.39
CA MET A 757 -11.35 -13.70 -46.23
C MET A 757 -12.54 -14.34 -46.92
N SER A 758 -12.27 -15.50 -47.56
CA SER A 758 -13.31 -16.29 -48.21
C SER A 758 -14.31 -16.85 -47.15
N GLY A 759 -15.57 -16.56 -47.34
CA GLY A 759 -16.63 -17.05 -46.45
C GLY A 759 -16.86 -16.23 -45.17
N MET A 760 -16.13 -15.12 -44.95
CA MET A 760 -16.34 -14.21 -43.85
C MET A 760 -17.36 -13.12 -44.20
N SER A 761 -18.29 -12.81 -43.31
CA SER A 761 -19.31 -11.77 -43.49
C SER A 761 -19.21 -10.67 -42.44
N ALA A 762 -19.24 -9.42 -42.89
CA ALA A 762 -19.44 -8.28 -42.00
C ALA A 762 -20.94 -8.12 -41.67
N VAL A 763 -21.32 -8.30 -40.40
CA VAL A 763 -22.71 -8.21 -39.97
C VAL A 763 -23.00 -6.81 -39.41
N THR A 764 -24.07 -6.21 -39.89
CA THR A 764 -24.49 -4.84 -39.48
C THR A 764 -25.53 -4.81 -38.37
N SER A 765 -26.05 -5.96 -37.92
CA SER A 765 -27.00 -6.06 -36.82
C SER A 765 -27.01 -7.48 -36.21
N SER A 766 -27.40 -7.60 -34.97
CA SER A 766 -27.51 -8.79 -34.16
C SER A 766 -28.63 -9.74 -34.58
N ALA A 767 -28.45 -10.50 -35.65
CA ALA A 767 -29.34 -11.61 -35.99
C ALA A 767 -28.50 -12.91 -36.07
N PRO A 768 -28.91 -14.01 -35.40
CA PRO A 768 -28.17 -15.26 -35.46
C PRO A 768 -28.23 -15.84 -36.88
N SER A 769 -27.10 -16.16 -37.46
CA SER A 769 -26.97 -16.84 -38.75
C SER A 769 -27.29 -18.31 -38.57
N ALA A 770 -28.13 -18.88 -39.45
CA ALA A 770 -28.49 -20.29 -39.43
C ALA A 770 -27.35 -21.15 -39.94
N LEU A 771 -26.98 -22.16 -39.18
CA LEU A 771 -25.94 -23.16 -39.47
C LEU A 771 -26.27 -23.92 -40.79
N SER A 772 -25.37 -23.85 -41.77
CA SER A 772 -25.35 -24.73 -42.91
C SER A 772 -24.46 -25.95 -42.61
N SER A 773 -25.06 -27.13 -42.70
CA SER A 773 -24.39 -28.43 -42.49
C SER A 773 -23.78 -28.94 -43.80
N GLU A 774 -22.49 -28.87 -43.96
CA GLU A 774 -21.77 -29.76 -44.85
C GLU A 774 -20.52 -30.34 -44.18
N VAL A 775 -20.34 -31.64 -44.30
CA VAL A 775 -19.26 -32.42 -43.69
C VAL A 775 -18.05 -32.36 -44.62
N GLU A 776 -17.18 -31.39 -44.32
CA GLU A 776 -15.77 -31.43 -44.76
C GLU A 776 -14.91 -31.38 -43.49
N THR A 777 -13.65 -31.79 -43.57
CA THR A 777 -12.71 -31.78 -42.44
C THR A 777 -12.80 -30.45 -41.72
N SER A 778 -13.48 -30.46 -40.58
CA SER A 778 -13.80 -29.23 -39.84
C SER A 778 -12.50 -28.56 -39.37
N PRO A 779 -12.31 -27.25 -39.61
CA PRO A 779 -11.15 -26.55 -39.13
C PRO A 779 -11.04 -26.69 -37.62
N SER A 780 -9.85 -26.98 -37.12
CA SER A 780 -9.58 -27.21 -35.70
C SER A 780 -8.47 -26.29 -35.18
N ILE A 781 -8.64 -25.84 -33.95
CA ILE A 781 -7.62 -25.13 -33.19
C ILE A 781 -7.74 -25.56 -31.72
N ALA A 782 -6.66 -26.07 -31.15
CA ALA A 782 -6.66 -26.60 -29.79
C ALA A 782 -5.39 -26.23 -29.03
N LEU A 783 -5.53 -25.92 -27.76
CA LEU A 783 -4.39 -25.66 -26.86
C LEU A 783 -3.65 -26.96 -26.59
N SER A 784 -2.37 -27.03 -26.96
CA SER A 784 -1.49 -28.19 -26.76
C SER A 784 -0.50 -28.00 -25.60
N HIS A 785 -0.20 -26.74 -25.23
CA HIS A 785 0.67 -26.42 -24.10
C HIS A 785 0.23 -25.16 -23.40
N TYR A 786 0.29 -25.19 -22.06
CA TYR A 786 0.00 -24.06 -21.20
C TYR A 786 1.15 -23.81 -20.22
N ALA A 787 1.64 -22.58 -20.21
CA ALA A 787 2.37 -21.97 -19.10
C ALA A 787 1.87 -20.52 -18.91
N PRO A 788 2.02 -19.91 -17.73
CA PRO A 788 1.50 -18.55 -17.52
C PRO A 788 2.04 -17.52 -18.53
N ASN A 789 3.29 -17.68 -18.97
CA ASN A 789 3.96 -16.81 -19.96
C ASN A 789 3.98 -17.38 -21.39
N GLU A 790 3.47 -18.62 -21.63
CA GLU A 790 3.51 -19.25 -22.94
C GLU A 790 2.29 -20.13 -23.20
N LEU A 791 1.68 -19.96 -24.37
CA LEU A 791 0.56 -20.75 -24.88
C LEU A 791 0.90 -21.27 -26.25
N ARG A 792 0.63 -22.57 -26.52
CA ARG A 792 0.79 -23.16 -27.85
C ARG A 792 -0.53 -23.77 -28.28
N TYR A 793 -0.95 -23.43 -29.48
CA TYR A 793 -2.16 -23.94 -30.09
C TYR A 793 -1.80 -24.66 -31.40
N GLU A 794 -2.22 -25.92 -31.51
CA GLU A 794 -2.16 -26.65 -32.77
C GLU A 794 -3.39 -26.32 -33.60
N PHE A 795 -3.22 -26.08 -34.89
CA PHE A 795 -4.32 -25.77 -35.80
C PHE A 795 -4.22 -26.54 -37.11
N SER A 796 -5.39 -26.79 -37.71
CA SER A 796 -5.55 -27.30 -39.08
C SER A 796 -6.73 -26.60 -39.72
N THR A 797 -6.55 -25.95 -40.85
CA THR A 797 -7.58 -25.21 -41.56
C THR A 797 -7.34 -25.22 -43.08
N ASP A 798 -8.43 -25.31 -43.83
CA ASP A 798 -8.48 -25.35 -45.28
C ASP A 798 -8.38 -23.99 -45.97
N THR A 799 -8.56 -22.92 -45.19
CA THR A 799 -8.50 -21.51 -45.66
C THR A 799 -7.98 -20.64 -44.53
N GLU A 800 -7.50 -19.44 -44.86
CA GLU A 800 -7.19 -18.42 -43.86
C GLU A 800 -8.42 -18.09 -43.01
N ARG A 801 -8.30 -18.10 -41.65
CA ARG A 801 -9.41 -17.89 -40.70
C ARG A 801 -9.02 -17.00 -39.55
N ALA A 802 -10.01 -16.30 -38.98
CA ALA A 802 -9.85 -15.58 -37.72
C ALA A 802 -10.13 -16.51 -36.57
N ALA A 803 -9.22 -16.62 -35.65
CA ALA A 803 -9.36 -17.36 -34.40
C ALA A 803 -9.46 -16.40 -33.21
N ILE A 804 -10.39 -16.70 -32.28
CA ILE A 804 -10.53 -16.02 -31.00
C ILE A 804 -10.08 -16.98 -29.89
N PHE A 805 -9.42 -16.42 -28.88
CA PHE A 805 -8.86 -17.15 -27.75
C PHE A 805 -9.50 -16.65 -26.45
N SER A 806 -9.83 -17.53 -25.56
CA SER A 806 -10.37 -17.17 -24.21
C SER A 806 -9.36 -16.42 -23.34
N GLU A 807 -8.32 -15.87 -23.94
CA GLU A 807 -7.23 -15.19 -23.26
C GLU A 807 -7.40 -13.68 -23.27
N ILE A 808 -7.11 -13.07 -22.11
CA ILE A 808 -7.24 -11.63 -21.93
C ILE A 808 -6.24 -10.88 -22.82
N TYR A 809 -6.74 -9.98 -23.64
CA TYR A 809 -5.90 -9.08 -24.44
C TYR A 809 -5.27 -8.01 -23.55
N TYR A 810 -3.95 -7.92 -23.64
CA TYR A 810 -3.17 -6.83 -23.05
C TYR A 810 -2.23 -6.27 -24.12
N PRO A 811 -2.24 -4.94 -24.38
CA PRO A 811 -1.57 -4.38 -25.56
C PRO A 811 -0.04 -4.35 -25.48
N LYS A 812 0.54 -4.77 -24.35
CA LYS A 812 1.98 -4.71 -24.10
C LYS A 812 2.52 -6.08 -23.71
N GLY A 813 3.47 -6.57 -24.46
CA GLY A 813 4.26 -7.76 -24.10
C GLY A 813 3.83 -9.07 -24.70
N TRP A 814 2.56 -9.29 -25.05
CA TRP A 814 2.18 -10.50 -25.77
C TRP A 814 2.61 -10.44 -27.23
N LYS A 815 3.34 -11.45 -27.66
CA LYS A 815 3.80 -11.66 -29.02
C LYS A 815 3.36 -13.04 -29.48
N ALA A 816 3.16 -13.20 -30.80
CA ALA A 816 2.74 -14.46 -31.40
C ALA A 816 3.55 -14.82 -32.62
N TRP A 817 3.71 -16.11 -32.86
CA TRP A 817 4.39 -16.67 -34.03
C TRP A 817 3.65 -17.91 -34.54
N ILE A 818 3.61 -18.08 -35.87
CA ILE A 818 3.20 -19.33 -36.51
C ILE A 818 4.48 -20.12 -36.76
N GLU A 819 4.46 -21.38 -36.36
CA GLU A 819 5.49 -22.37 -36.63
C GLU A 819 4.89 -23.55 -37.39
N PRO A 820 5.69 -24.31 -38.18
CA PRO A 820 5.25 -25.57 -38.74
C PRO A 820 4.78 -26.56 -37.68
N ALA A 821 3.90 -27.49 -38.02
CA ALA A 821 3.37 -28.48 -37.11
C ALA A 821 4.51 -29.25 -36.41
N GLY A 822 4.49 -29.27 -35.07
CA GLY A 822 5.49 -29.92 -34.22
C GLY A 822 6.85 -29.20 -34.14
N ALA A 823 7.03 -28.05 -34.80
CA ALA A 823 8.25 -27.25 -34.69
C ALA A 823 8.18 -26.28 -33.52
N TYR A 824 9.30 -26.09 -32.82
CA TYR A 824 9.45 -25.12 -31.74
C TYR A 824 10.82 -24.47 -31.81
N GLY A 825 10.87 -23.17 -31.77
CA GLY A 825 12.10 -22.40 -31.79
C GLY A 825 12.90 -22.54 -30.47
N GLU A 826 13.59 -21.53 -30.08
CA GLU A 826 14.43 -21.52 -28.87
C GLU A 826 14.11 -20.30 -28.01
N VAL A 827 14.08 -20.45 -26.68
CA VAL A 827 14.01 -19.32 -25.77
C VAL A 827 15.41 -18.93 -25.31
N ARG A 828 15.85 -17.71 -25.62
CA ARG A 828 17.15 -17.17 -25.20
C ARG A 828 16.96 -15.86 -24.45
N GLY A 829 17.42 -15.83 -23.20
CA GLY A 829 17.31 -14.64 -22.35
C GLY A 829 15.86 -14.16 -22.16
N GLY A 830 14.91 -15.08 -22.03
CA GLY A 830 13.49 -14.78 -21.87
C GLY A 830 12.76 -14.38 -23.16
N HIS A 831 13.42 -14.45 -24.34
CA HIS A 831 12.82 -14.12 -25.63
C HIS A 831 12.77 -15.34 -26.55
N TYR A 832 11.61 -15.55 -27.14
CA TYR A 832 11.42 -16.58 -28.15
C TYR A 832 12.10 -16.21 -29.47
N GLN A 833 12.83 -17.15 -30.01
CA GLN A 833 13.45 -17.08 -31.32
C GLN A 833 12.78 -18.13 -32.20
N PRO A 834 11.99 -17.74 -33.23
CA PRO A 834 11.31 -18.69 -34.10
C PRO A 834 12.31 -19.50 -34.90
N THR A 835 11.84 -20.64 -35.43
CA THR A 835 12.60 -21.40 -36.43
C THR A 835 12.81 -20.59 -37.72
N SER A 836 13.61 -21.11 -38.65
CA SER A 836 13.82 -20.45 -39.95
C SER A 836 12.54 -20.35 -40.78
N GLU A 837 11.52 -21.15 -40.48
CA GLU A 837 10.22 -21.19 -41.17
C GLU A 837 9.14 -20.48 -40.33
N GLY A 838 9.43 -20.18 -39.08
CA GLY A 838 8.54 -19.45 -38.19
C GLY A 838 8.44 -17.97 -38.56
N HIS A 839 7.25 -17.41 -38.48
CA HIS A 839 7.01 -15.99 -38.76
C HIS A 839 6.09 -15.34 -37.69
N PRO A 840 6.28 -14.04 -37.39
CA PRO A 840 5.46 -13.34 -36.40
C PRO A 840 4.05 -13.12 -36.93
N VAL A 841 3.08 -13.14 -35.99
CA VAL A 841 1.67 -12.84 -36.24
C VAL A 841 1.24 -11.73 -35.28
N GLU A 842 0.49 -10.77 -35.82
CA GLU A 842 -0.04 -9.68 -35.04
C GLU A 842 -1.34 -10.11 -34.34
N LEU A 843 -1.42 -9.85 -33.03
CA LEU A 843 -2.62 -10.09 -32.21
C LEU A 843 -3.54 -8.88 -32.26
N PHE A 844 -4.84 -9.11 -32.32
CA PHE A 844 -5.86 -8.07 -32.17
C PHE A 844 -6.77 -8.34 -30.95
N ARG A 845 -7.53 -7.34 -30.55
CA ARG A 845 -8.56 -7.45 -29.53
C ARG A 845 -9.90 -7.74 -30.16
N ALA A 846 -10.59 -8.74 -29.65
CA ALA A 846 -11.95 -9.08 -30.00
C ALA A 846 -12.85 -9.13 -28.75
N ASP A 847 -14.14 -9.01 -28.93
CA ASP A 847 -15.16 -9.24 -27.90
C ASP A 847 -14.87 -8.46 -26.62
N TRP A 848 -14.51 -7.18 -26.77
CA TRP A 848 -14.12 -6.25 -25.72
C TRP A 848 -12.75 -6.51 -25.10
N MET A 849 -12.36 -7.78 -24.85
CA MET A 849 -11.08 -8.02 -24.21
C MET A 849 -10.42 -9.38 -24.47
N LEU A 850 -10.86 -10.14 -25.44
CA LEU A 850 -10.23 -11.39 -25.82
C LEU A 850 -9.11 -11.16 -26.85
N ARG A 851 -8.20 -12.11 -26.98
CA ARG A 851 -7.18 -12.12 -28.04
C ARG A 851 -7.75 -12.72 -29.31
N GLY A 852 -7.37 -12.15 -30.44
CA GLY A 852 -7.62 -12.73 -31.75
C GLY A 852 -6.36 -12.76 -32.59
N ALA A 853 -6.29 -13.68 -33.53
CA ALA A 853 -5.22 -13.78 -34.51
C ALA A 853 -5.78 -14.28 -35.86
N ILE A 854 -5.14 -13.88 -36.96
CA ILE A 854 -5.40 -14.44 -38.28
C ILE A 854 -4.51 -15.67 -38.45
N ILE A 855 -5.14 -16.82 -38.70
CA ILE A 855 -4.49 -18.12 -38.83
C ILE A 855 -4.42 -18.46 -40.32
N PRO A 856 -3.23 -18.73 -40.90
CA PRO A 856 -3.09 -19.06 -42.31
C PRO A 856 -3.68 -20.44 -42.62
N GLU A 857 -3.93 -20.68 -43.91
CA GLU A 857 -4.29 -22.01 -44.43
C GLU A 857 -3.16 -23.04 -44.14
N GLY A 858 -3.56 -24.25 -43.82
CA GLY A 858 -2.66 -25.39 -43.56
C GLY A 858 -2.69 -25.91 -42.17
N GLU A 859 -1.67 -26.67 -41.81
CA GLU A 859 -1.43 -27.22 -40.48
C GLU A 859 -0.21 -26.53 -39.84
N GLY A 860 -0.31 -26.17 -38.56
CA GLY A 860 0.77 -25.49 -37.88
C GLY A 860 0.55 -25.35 -36.40
N GLN A 861 1.42 -24.58 -35.76
CA GLN A 861 1.36 -24.26 -34.37
C GLN A 861 1.44 -22.73 -34.18
N LEU A 862 0.49 -22.16 -33.41
CA LEU A 862 0.55 -20.79 -32.97
C LEU A 862 1.18 -20.76 -31.57
N ILE A 863 2.26 -20.03 -31.41
CA ILE A 863 2.97 -19.82 -30.15
C ILE A 863 2.73 -18.37 -29.70
N MET A 864 2.21 -18.19 -28.50
CA MET A 864 2.05 -16.89 -27.86
C MET A 864 2.94 -16.81 -26.62
N ARG A 865 3.75 -15.75 -26.48
CA ARG A 865 4.57 -15.51 -25.29
C ARG A 865 4.44 -14.09 -24.76
N PHE A 866 4.53 -13.97 -23.44
CA PHE A 866 4.52 -12.68 -22.75
C PHE A 866 5.95 -12.18 -22.52
N GLU A 867 6.38 -11.21 -23.30
CA GLU A 867 7.75 -10.66 -23.35
C GLU A 867 7.71 -9.11 -23.31
N PRO A 868 7.36 -8.51 -22.19
CA PRO A 868 7.20 -7.06 -22.09
C PRO A 868 8.56 -6.34 -22.05
N GLY A 869 8.82 -5.44 -23.00
CA GLY A 869 10.09 -4.70 -23.10
C GLY A 869 10.31 -3.70 -21.94
N SER A 870 9.25 -3.27 -21.27
CA SER A 870 9.32 -2.38 -20.10
C SER A 870 10.08 -3.02 -18.92
N TYR A 871 10.03 -4.33 -18.78
CA TYR A 871 10.72 -5.08 -17.74
C TYR A 871 12.23 -5.06 -17.95
N GLN A 872 12.69 -5.42 -19.16
CA GLN A 872 14.12 -5.43 -19.47
C GLN A 872 14.74 -4.03 -19.35
N LEU A 873 14.06 -3.01 -19.88
CA LEU A 873 14.50 -1.62 -19.73
C LEU A 873 14.60 -1.22 -18.25
N GLY A 874 13.62 -1.63 -17.45
CA GLY A 874 13.58 -1.38 -16.01
C GLY A 874 14.77 -2.02 -15.29
N GLU A 875 15.09 -3.28 -15.60
CA GLU A 875 16.21 -4.01 -15.00
C GLU A 875 17.57 -3.40 -15.35
N ASP A 876 17.80 -3.02 -16.60
CA ASP A 876 19.05 -2.39 -17.02
C ASP A 876 19.29 -1.05 -16.31
N ILE A 877 18.25 -0.22 -16.18
CA ILE A 877 18.31 1.05 -15.44
C ILE A 877 18.54 0.79 -13.95
N SER A 878 17.84 -0.18 -13.34
CA SER A 878 18.00 -0.54 -11.93
C SER A 878 19.41 -1.03 -11.64
N ARG A 879 19.98 -1.88 -12.50
CA ARG A 879 21.36 -2.37 -12.38
C ARG A 879 22.36 -1.25 -12.40
N ALA A 880 22.29 -0.38 -13.41
CA ALA A 880 23.21 0.76 -13.54
C ALA A 880 23.10 1.72 -12.36
N SER A 881 21.88 2.03 -11.94
CA SER A 881 21.61 3.00 -10.87
C SER A 881 21.95 2.46 -9.47
N SER A 882 21.71 1.18 -9.20
CA SER A 882 22.06 0.55 -7.92
C SER A 882 23.59 0.47 -7.73
N ILE A 883 24.32 0.11 -8.78
CA ILE A 883 25.79 0.16 -8.77
C ILE A 883 26.27 1.61 -8.52
N ALA A 884 25.71 2.58 -9.23
CA ALA A 884 26.05 3.99 -9.04
C ALA A 884 25.77 4.46 -7.61
N LEU A 885 24.64 4.10 -7.01
CA LEU A 885 24.28 4.46 -5.64
C LEU A 885 25.23 3.82 -4.62
N ILE A 886 25.58 2.56 -4.79
CA ILE A 886 26.56 1.87 -3.91
C ILE A 886 27.93 2.55 -3.99
N LEU A 887 28.41 2.87 -5.20
CA LEU A 887 29.66 3.59 -5.38
C LEU A 887 29.63 4.99 -4.74
N LEU A 888 28.53 5.71 -4.86
CA LEU A 888 28.33 7.01 -4.22
C LEU A 888 28.36 6.89 -2.68
N LEU A 889 27.76 5.84 -2.10
CA LEU A 889 27.83 5.57 -0.65
C LEU A 889 29.27 5.37 -0.20
N ILE A 890 30.01 4.51 -0.89
CA ILE A 890 31.41 4.22 -0.58
C ILE A 890 32.27 5.50 -0.73
N ALA A 891 32.13 6.22 -1.86
CA ALA A 891 32.91 7.41 -2.14
C ALA A 891 32.62 8.55 -1.15
N SER A 892 31.34 8.77 -0.81
CA SER A 892 30.97 9.81 0.16
C SER A 892 31.44 9.49 1.58
N ALA A 893 31.40 8.23 2.00
CA ALA A 893 31.94 7.78 3.28
C ALA A 893 33.46 7.92 3.33
N ALA A 894 34.18 7.48 2.30
CA ALA A 894 35.63 7.66 2.17
C ALA A 894 36.03 9.15 2.15
N GLY A 895 35.29 9.98 1.41
CA GLY A 895 35.47 11.44 1.38
C GLY A 895 35.34 12.06 2.76
N MET A 896 34.40 11.61 3.58
CA MET A 896 34.24 12.07 4.96
C MET A 896 35.41 11.68 5.86
N ILE A 897 35.95 10.48 5.71
CA ILE A 897 37.13 10.04 6.47
C ILE A 897 38.33 10.91 6.15
N VAL A 898 38.61 11.19 4.86
CA VAL A 898 39.69 12.07 4.41
C VAL A 898 39.48 13.51 4.91
N PHE A 899 38.26 14.00 4.81
CA PHE A 899 37.89 15.32 5.32
C PHE A 899 38.14 15.45 6.83
N HIS A 900 37.78 14.46 7.60
CA HIS A 900 38.00 14.46 9.06
C HIS A 900 39.48 14.38 9.43
N ARG A 901 40.29 13.60 8.68
CA ARG A 901 41.72 13.51 8.89
C ARG A 901 42.46 14.81 8.58
N LYS A 902 41.97 15.63 7.64
CA LYS A 902 42.59 16.92 7.27
C LYS A 902 42.22 18.08 8.22
N ASN A 903 41.12 17.93 8.96
CA ASN A 903 40.59 18.97 9.85
C ASN A 903 40.83 18.69 11.35
N ASN A 904 41.38 17.50 11.69
CA ASN A 904 41.95 17.15 12.99
C ASN A 904 43.50 17.14 12.91
#